data_91a552496b3a94d900e3462bfb20089d
#
_entry.id   91a552496b3a94d900e3462bfb20089d
#
_cell.length_a   1.000
_cell.length_b   1.000
_cell.length_c   1.000
_cell.angle_alpha   90.00
_cell.angle_beta   90.00
_cell.angle_gamma   90.00
#
_symmetry.space_group_name_H-M   'P 1'
#
loop_
_entity.id
_entity.type
_entity.pdbx_description
1 polymer ?
#
loop_
_entity_poly.entity_id
_entity_poly.type
_entity_poly.pdbx_seq_one_letter_code
_entity_poly.pdbx_strand_id
1 'polypeptide(L)'
;MKKLLLLIFFGIFLNSFAQKKPNSFFTNSEKTIKVGFEMNAKNTPTYTILYHDKVILNTSELGILREDGNFYSDLKLIKISNAKKVTDSYSMLQGKRKDISYAANQYIVSLQNSKGEAMEIIFQLSKDGVALRYNFPSTSKELKRIVEEKTTYNFDTSAKAWLQPMSKAKTGWKETNPAYEEHYAMGVPLNTKPAFGEGWVYPALFETNDNWVLISETGLHNKYCGTRLVYNENTKAMQVTFPQKEEIFPNGALNPESQLPWITPWRIITIGSLSTITESTLGTDLADPAIKMDTSFIKSGLSSWSWVLLKDDSVNYETTHQFIEYASKMNWPYCLIDADWDTKIGDEKMKELVAFAKTKSVKLLVWYNSSGSWNGTEYHPKNKLLTPETRAAEFKRMNDLGIAGIKVDFFGGDGQSMIAYYHDMLKDAADYKLMINLHGATLPRGWQRTYPNLLTTEAVKGYEYITFDQNIANLEPSHCAMLPFARNAFDPMDFTPMALDKIPNIDRKTTPAFELALPVLFLSGIQHIAEIPEGMAKMPAYVVDYLKDIPTNWDDSKFIAGFPGKYIVMARKSNNIWHIVGINGENTPNEIELDLSFVKNQKGFIILEDEKGFKQESISKSQKLTVKMKPNGGFVVKI
;
A
#
# COMPACT_ATOMS: atom_id res chain seq x y z
N MET A 1 66.61 48.62 -9.22
CA MET A 1 65.96 47.41 -9.72
C MET A 1 64.74 47.18 -8.89
N LYS A 2 63.55 47.68 -9.35
CA LYS A 2 62.25 47.51 -8.66
C LYS A 2 61.51 46.30 -9.26
N LYS A 3 61.23 45.27 -8.48
CA LYS A 3 60.40 44.15 -8.89
C LYS A 3 58.92 44.51 -8.69
N LEU A 4 58.19 44.52 -9.79
CA LEU A 4 56.75 44.72 -9.83
C LEU A 4 56.06 43.36 -9.61
N LEU A 5 55.26 43.22 -8.52
CA LEU A 5 54.45 42.04 -8.23
C LEU A 5 53.07 42.26 -8.83
N LEU A 6 52.72 41.45 -9.83
CA LEU A 6 51.38 41.44 -10.45
C LEU A 6 50.49 40.48 -9.67
N LEU A 7 49.48 40.99 -8.95
CA LEU A 7 48.42 40.22 -8.32
C LEU A 7 47.29 40.02 -9.31
N ILE A 8 47.12 38.77 -9.77
CA ILE A 8 45.96 38.37 -10.58
C ILE A 8 44.84 38.00 -9.63
N PHE A 9 43.80 38.83 -9.57
CA PHE A 9 42.53 38.51 -8.92
C PHE A 9 41.71 37.59 -9.82
N PHE A 10 41.57 36.31 -9.46
CA PHE A 10 40.62 35.39 -10.05
C PHE A 10 39.25 35.62 -9.38
N GLY A 11 38.41 36.41 -10.02
CA GLY A 11 37.02 36.57 -9.61
C GLY A 11 36.22 35.32 -9.93
N ILE A 12 35.89 34.51 -8.94
CA ILE A 12 34.92 33.43 -9.04
C ILE A 12 33.54 34.08 -9.13
N PHE A 13 33.00 34.15 -10.35
CA PHE A 13 31.58 34.45 -10.55
C PHE A 13 30.75 33.25 -10.09
N LEU A 14 30.30 33.28 -8.87
CA LEU A 14 29.18 32.46 -8.40
C LEU A 14 27.90 32.97 -9.08
N ASN A 15 27.55 32.38 -10.21
CA ASN A 15 26.21 32.52 -10.75
C ASN A 15 25.20 31.84 -9.81
N SER A 16 24.76 32.56 -8.77
CA SER A 16 23.55 32.21 -8.07
C SER A 16 22.37 32.45 -9.02
N PHE A 17 21.85 31.38 -9.64
CA PHE A 17 20.55 31.43 -10.29
C PHE A 17 19.52 31.72 -9.18
N ALA A 18 19.18 33.00 -9.02
CA ALA A 18 18.06 33.40 -8.18
C ALA A 18 16.79 32.80 -8.81
N GLN A 19 16.28 31.77 -8.22
CA GLN A 19 14.99 31.16 -8.61
C GLN A 19 13.91 32.24 -8.50
N LYS A 20 13.26 32.57 -9.60
CA LYS A 20 12.20 33.57 -9.67
C LYS A 20 11.08 33.13 -8.73
N LYS A 21 10.67 33.97 -7.76
CA LYS A 21 9.59 33.62 -6.83
C LYS A 21 8.29 33.40 -7.60
N PRO A 22 7.53 32.32 -7.29
CA PRO A 22 6.23 32.06 -7.94
C PRO A 22 5.28 33.25 -7.82
N ASN A 23 4.50 33.49 -8.86
CA ASN A 23 3.53 34.58 -8.90
C ASN A 23 2.30 34.33 -8.01
N SER A 24 2.02 33.06 -7.63
CA SER A 24 0.89 32.66 -6.80
C SER A 24 1.28 31.52 -5.86
N PHE A 25 0.96 31.67 -4.58
CA PHE A 25 1.14 30.62 -3.59
C PHE A 25 -0.21 30.10 -3.07
N PHE A 26 -0.39 28.80 -3.09
CA PHE A 26 -1.44 28.08 -2.38
C PHE A 26 -0.88 27.65 -1.02
N THR A 27 -1.69 27.65 0.03
CA THR A 27 -1.25 27.27 1.37
C THR A 27 -2.26 26.35 2.05
N ASN A 28 -1.80 25.45 2.90
CA ASN A 28 -2.67 24.76 3.84
C ASN A 28 -3.13 25.73 4.96
N SER A 29 -4.02 25.29 5.84
CA SER A 29 -4.57 26.13 6.92
C SER A 29 -3.50 26.63 7.89
N GLU A 30 -2.51 25.80 8.18
CA GLU A 30 -1.40 26.06 9.09
C GLU A 30 -0.27 26.89 8.44
N LYS A 31 -0.34 27.10 7.12
CA LYS A 31 0.69 27.77 6.30
C LYS A 31 2.07 27.10 6.33
N THR A 32 2.12 25.84 6.73
CA THR A 32 3.36 25.02 6.79
C THR A 32 3.71 24.44 5.42
N ILE A 33 2.71 24.14 4.59
CA ILE A 33 2.87 23.66 3.21
C ILE A 33 2.46 24.77 2.26
N LYS A 34 3.31 25.07 1.28
CA LYS A 34 3.06 26.05 0.23
C LYS A 34 3.32 25.42 -1.14
N VAL A 35 2.40 25.65 -2.07
CA VAL A 35 2.57 25.31 -3.49
C VAL A 35 2.68 26.58 -4.29
N GLY A 36 3.83 26.82 -4.91
CA GLY A 36 4.01 27.88 -5.90
C GLY A 36 3.54 27.37 -7.27
N PHE A 37 2.62 28.09 -7.90
CA PHE A 37 2.12 27.76 -9.26
C PHE A 37 2.55 28.82 -10.26
N GLU A 38 3.05 28.37 -11.42
CA GLU A 38 3.47 29.26 -12.52
C GLU A 38 3.19 28.63 -13.89
N MET A 39 3.06 29.50 -14.90
CA MET A 39 3.17 29.11 -16.30
C MET A 39 4.60 29.39 -16.78
N ASN A 40 5.29 28.40 -17.30
CA ASN A 40 6.66 28.59 -17.83
C ASN A 40 6.65 29.32 -19.19
N ALA A 41 7.84 29.53 -19.79
CA ALA A 41 7.98 30.23 -21.07
C ALA A 41 7.29 29.53 -22.26
N LYS A 42 6.97 28.25 -22.15
CA LYS A 42 6.20 27.46 -23.12
C LYS A 42 4.72 27.39 -22.78
N ASN A 43 4.27 28.21 -21.85
CA ASN A 43 2.91 28.12 -21.29
C ASN A 43 2.55 26.70 -20.82
N THR A 44 3.52 25.99 -20.22
CA THR A 44 3.31 24.75 -19.49
C THR A 44 3.05 25.08 -18.03
N PRO A 45 2.00 24.53 -17.38
CA PRO A 45 1.79 24.72 -15.96
C PRO A 45 2.88 23.99 -15.16
N THR A 46 3.42 24.69 -14.17
CA THR A 46 4.46 24.15 -13.29
C THR A 46 4.13 24.44 -11.83
N TYR A 47 4.70 23.64 -10.93
CA TYR A 47 4.52 23.83 -9.50
C TYR A 47 5.82 23.57 -8.73
N THR A 48 5.92 24.16 -7.55
CA THR A 48 7.01 23.98 -6.59
C THR A 48 6.39 23.72 -5.24
N ILE A 49 6.96 22.87 -4.40
CA ILE A 49 6.45 22.64 -3.04
C ILE A 49 7.48 23.07 -2.01
N LEU A 50 7.00 23.87 -1.03
CA LEU A 50 7.78 24.24 0.15
C LEU A 50 7.09 23.67 1.41
N TYR A 51 7.92 23.22 2.35
CA TYR A 51 7.53 22.80 3.69
C TYR A 51 8.34 23.57 4.72
N HIS A 52 7.66 24.33 5.61
CA HIS A 52 8.31 25.27 6.53
C HIS A 52 9.33 26.20 5.82
N ASP A 53 8.94 26.72 4.66
CA ASP A 53 9.74 27.59 3.78
C ASP A 53 10.99 26.96 3.16
N LYS A 54 11.27 25.66 3.39
CA LYS A 54 12.29 24.89 2.70
C LYS A 54 11.71 24.26 1.43
N VAL A 55 12.45 24.30 0.33
CA VAL A 55 12.02 23.66 -0.94
C VAL A 55 12.09 22.14 -0.77
N ILE A 56 10.96 21.47 -1.03
CA ILE A 56 10.83 20.00 -1.03
C ILE A 56 10.82 19.46 -2.45
N LEU A 57 10.05 20.10 -3.34
CA LEU A 57 10.11 19.85 -4.77
C LEU A 57 10.47 21.15 -5.50
N ASN A 58 11.49 21.08 -6.33
CA ASN A 58 11.84 22.12 -7.30
C ASN A 58 10.72 22.25 -8.35
N THR A 59 10.86 23.21 -9.27
CA THR A 59 9.91 23.39 -10.36
C THR A 59 9.68 22.10 -11.10
N SER A 60 8.44 21.63 -11.04
CA SER A 60 7.94 20.38 -11.59
C SER A 60 6.83 20.66 -12.59
N GLU A 61 6.71 19.89 -13.65
CA GLU A 61 5.74 20.11 -14.72
C GLU A 61 4.43 19.40 -14.44
N LEU A 62 3.33 19.94 -14.99
CA LEU A 62 1.99 19.39 -14.94
C LEU A 62 1.40 19.36 -16.35
N GLY A 63 0.48 18.42 -16.59
CA GLY A 63 -0.27 18.38 -17.83
C GLY A 63 -0.64 16.99 -18.30
N ILE A 64 -1.52 16.97 -19.28
CA ILE A 64 -2.08 15.77 -19.88
C ILE A 64 -1.99 15.90 -21.41
N LEU A 65 -1.60 14.84 -22.06
CA LEU A 65 -1.74 14.70 -23.51
C LEU A 65 -2.91 13.73 -23.79
N ARG A 66 -3.97 14.27 -24.41
CA ARG A 66 -5.07 13.47 -24.97
C ARG A 66 -4.87 13.28 -26.46
N GLU A 67 -5.45 12.24 -27.05
CA GLU A 67 -5.38 12.02 -28.52
C GLU A 67 -5.92 13.21 -29.33
N ASP A 68 -6.96 13.88 -28.81
CA ASP A 68 -7.64 14.99 -29.47
C ASP A 68 -7.13 16.37 -29.10
N GLY A 69 -6.26 16.51 -28.07
CA GLY A 69 -5.79 17.81 -27.62
C GLY A 69 -4.59 17.78 -26.67
N ASN A 70 -3.74 18.78 -26.83
CA ASN A 70 -2.61 19.03 -25.95
C ASN A 70 -3.08 19.87 -24.75
N PHE A 71 -2.94 19.35 -23.53
CA PHE A 71 -3.20 20.03 -22.26
C PHE A 71 -1.93 20.07 -21.39
N TYR A 72 -0.77 20.24 -22.05
CA TYR A 72 0.54 20.29 -21.43
C TYR A 72 1.30 21.58 -21.74
N SER A 73 1.34 22.01 -23.03
CA SER A 73 2.01 23.23 -23.47
C SER A 73 1.07 24.13 -24.25
N ASP A 74 1.49 25.37 -24.44
CA ASP A 74 0.73 26.41 -25.16
C ASP A 74 -0.67 26.65 -24.53
N LEU A 75 -0.77 26.47 -23.22
CA LEU A 75 -2.01 26.66 -22.49
C LEU A 75 -2.22 28.12 -22.09
N LYS A 76 -3.46 28.57 -22.13
CA LYS A 76 -3.87 29.85 -21.60
C LYS A 76 -4.36 29.69 -20.16
N LEU A 77 -3.75 30.41 -19.23
CA LEU A 77 -4.28 30.53 -17.85
C LEU A 77 -5.53 31.42 -17.89
N ILE A 78 -6.66 30.85 -17.50
CA ILE A 78 -7.95 31.56 -17.46
C ILE A 78 -8.20 32.14 -16.08
N LYS A 79 -8.02 31.32 -15.02
CA LYS A 79 -8.34 31.72 -13.65
C LYS A 79 -7.63 30.84 -12.64
N ILE A 80 -7.29 31.43 -11.50
CA ILE A 80 -6.94 30.73 -10.26
C ILE A 80 -8.00 31.07 -9.22
N SER A 81 -8.61 30.07 -8.60
CA SER A 81 -9.61 30.29 -7.55
C SER A 81 -8.98 30.78 -6.25
N ASN A 82 -9.78 31.43 -5.41
CA ASN A 82 -9.44 31.58 -4.00
C ASN A 82 -9.48 30.23 -3.29
N ALA A 83 -8.84 30.15 -2.12
CA ALA A 83 -8.91 28.98 -1.26
C ALA A 83 -10.36 28.67 -0.88
N LYS A 84 -10.75 27.41 -1.04
CA LYS A 84 -12.01 26.86 -0.52
C LYS A 84 -11.70 25.78 0.48
N LYS A 85 -12.14 25.92 1.72
CA LYS A 85 -12.02 24.85 2.71
C LYS A 85 -12.88 23.65 2.30
N VAL A 86 -12.29 22.48 2.27
CA VAL A 86 -12.96 21.20 2.09
C VAL A 86 -12.74 20.34 3.33
N THR A 87 -13.77 19.61 3.73
CA THR A 87 -13.73 18.71 4.90
C THR A 87 -14.45 17.43 4.59
N ASP A 88 -14.00 16.34 5.21
CA ASP A 88 -14.67 15.05 5.20
C ASP A 88 -14.53 14.39 6.57
N SER A 89 -15.48 13.53 6.93
CA SER A 89 -15.43 12.70 8.14
C SER A 89 -16.06 11.35 7.83
N TYR A 90 -15.32 10.29 8.10
CA TYR A 90 -15.74 8.93 7.78
C TYR A 90 -15.16 7.93 8.77
N SER A 91 -15.78 6.74 8.84
CA SER A 91 -15.29 5.63 9.65
C SER A 91 -14.84 4.49 8.74
N MET A 92 -13.73 3.85 9.12
CA MET A 92 -13.19 2.68 8.45
C MET A 92 -13.53 1.40 9.24
N LEU A 93 -13.94 0.34 8.54
CA LEU A 93 -14.14 -0.98 9.15
C LEU A 93 -12.83 -1.73 9.42
N GLN A 94 -11.75 -1.25 8.83
CA GLN A 94 -10.40 -1.82 8.95
C GLN A 94 -9.34 -0.74 8.70
N GLY A 95 -8.13 -0.95 9.17
CA GLY A 95 -7.00 -0.06 8.94
C GLY A 95 -6.41 0.54 10.22
N LYS A 96 -5.60 1.57 10.05
CA LYS A 96 -4.80 2.17 11.13
C LYS A 96 -5.58 3.05 12.09
N ARG A 97 -6.76 3.55 11.68
CA ARG A 97 -7.61 4.46 12.46
C ARG A 97 -9.07 4.25 12.07
N LYS A 98 -9.92 4.14 13.09
CA LYS A 98 -11.35 3.90 12.88
C LYS A 98 -12.08 5.16 12.42
N ASP A 99 -11.98 6.24 13.17
CA ASP A 99 -12.69 7.49 12.88
C ASP A 99 -11.70 8.53 12.36
N ILE A 100 -11.94 9.02 11.16
CA ILE A 100 -11.02 9.88 10.42
C ILE A 100 -11.72 11.19 10.11
N SER A 101 -11.00 12.30 10.28
CA SER A 101 -11.44 13.64 9.91
C SER A 101 -10.38 14.27 9.01
N TYR A 102 -10.78 14.64 7.81
CA TYR A 102 -9.96 15.31 6.82
C TYR A 102 -10.33 16.77 6.66
N ALA A 103 -9.34 17.64 6.50
CA ALA A 103 -9.54 19.04 6.15
C ALA A 103 -8.39 19.52 5.26
N ALA A 104 -8.73 20.27 4.21
CA ALA A 104 -7.76 20.86 3.30
C ALA A 104 -8.25 22.21 2.74
N ASN A 105 -7.31 23.01 2.25
CA ASN A 105 -7.60 24.15 1.39
C ASN A 105 -7.53 23.69 -0.07
N GLN A 106 -8.62 23.84 -0.79
CA GLN A 106 -8.69 23.50 -2.23
C GLN A 106 -8.50 24.75 -3.08
N TYR A 107 -7.72 24.60 -4.15
CA TYR A 107 -7.50 25.60 -5.19
C TYR A 107 -7.75 24.97 -6.55
N ILE A 108 -8.33 25.73 -7.48
CA ILE A 108 -8.59 25.30 -8.85
C ILE A 108 -7.90 26.27 -9.80
N VAL A 109 -7.05 25.73 -10.65
CA VAL A 109 -6.41 26.44 -11.75
C VAL A 109 -7.13 26.05 -13.03
N SER A 110 -7.83 26.99 -13.66
CA SER A 110 -8.55 26.77 -14.92
C SER A 110 -7.69 27.17 -16.10
N LEU A 111 -7.51 26.26 -17.01
CA LEU A 111 -6.66 26.37 -18.21
C LEU A 111 -7.47 26.09 -19.47
N GLN A 112 -6.98 26.60 -20.60
CA GLN A 112 -7.58 26.37 -21.91
C GLN A 112 -6.47 26.05 -22.92
N ASN A 113 -6.68 25.02 -23.74
CA ASN A 113 -5.74 24.69 -24.81
C ASN A 113 -5.94 25.59 -26.04
N SER A 114 -5.09 25.43 -27.06
CA SER A 114 -5.14 26.20 -28.30
C SER A 114 -6.44 26.04 -29.12
N LYS A 115 -7.20 24.99 -28.86
CA LYS A 115 -8.53 24.74 -29.47
C LYS A 115 -9.68 25.35 -28.66
N GLY A 116 -9.40 25.99 -27.53
CA GLY A 116 -10.42 26.54 -26.64
C GLY A 116 -11.04 25.52 -25.66
N GLU A 117 -10.51 24.31 -25.56
CA GLU A 117 -11.01 23.29 -24.64
C GLU A 117 -10.46 23.49 -23.23
N ALA A 118 -11.32 23.29 -22.23
CA ALA A 118 -10.99 23.53 -20.83
C ALA A 118 -10.34 22.32 -20.14
N MET A 119 -9.35 22.60 -19.31
CA MET A 119 -8.82 21.70 -18.28
C MET A 119 -8.67 22.46 -16.96
N GLU A 120 -8.94 21.80 -15.86
CA GLU A 120 -8.68 22.30 -14.52
C GLU A 120 -7.65 21.44 -13.82
N ILE A 121 -6.75 22.06 -13.06
CA ILE A 121 -5.87 21.38 -12.11
C ILE A 121 -6.41 21.71 -10.71
N ILE A 122 -6.81 20.68 -9.97
CA ILE A 122 -7.37 20.81 -8.63
C ILE A 122 -6.27 20.42 -7.64
N PHE A 123 -5.92 21.36 -6.76
CA PHE A 123 -5.01 21.13 -5.64
C PHE A 123 -5.80 21.07 -4.33
N GLN A 124 -5.44 20.15 -3.45
CA GLN A 124 -5.85 20.15 -2.05
C GLN A 124 -4.60 20.09 -1.16
N LEU A 125 -4.51 21.02 -0.22
CA LEU A 125 -3.39 21.11 0.72
C LEU A 125 -3.93 20.85 2.13
N SER A 126 -3.61 19.68 2.68
CA SER A 126 -3.92 19.27 4.06
C SER A 126 -2.77 19.62 5.01
N LYS A 127 -2.90 19.22 6.28
CA LYS A 127 -1.84 19.40 7.28
C LYS A 127 -0.58 18.57 6.97
N ASP A 128 -0.73 17.44 6.26
CA ASP A 128 0.28 16.41 6.05
C ASP A 128 0.66 16.19 4.58
N GLY A 129 0.10 16.98 3.64
CA GLY A 129 0.48 16.82 2.25
C GLY A 129 -0.26 17.68 1.23
N VAL A 130 0.11 17.44 -0.02
CA VAL A 130 -0.47 18.03 -1.22
C VAL A 130 -1.08 16.92 -2.05
N ALA A 131 -2.28 17.14 -2.54
CA ALA A 131 -2.89 16.31 -3.56
C ALA A 131 -3.21 17.15 -4.79
N LEU A 132 -3.05 16.56 -5.98
CA LEU A 132 -3.45 17.20 -7.23
C LEU A 132 -4.12 16.18 -8.17
N ARG A 133 -5.04 16.68 -9.00
CA ARG A 133 -5.67 15.92 -10.08
C ARG A 133 -6.14 16.82 -11.20
N TYR A 134 -6.42 16.23 -12.35
CA TYR A 134 -6.94 16.94 -13.51
C TYR A 134 -8.44 16.72 -13.65
N ASN A 135 -9.13 17.73 -14.14
CA ASN A 135 -10.55 17.70 -14.45
C ASN A 135 -10.79 18.31 -15.86
N PHE A 136 -11.54 17.59 -16.68
CA PHE A 136 -12.02 18.06 -17.98
C PHE A 136 -13.53 18.34 -17.83
N PRO A 137 -13.93 19.59 -17.54
CA PRO A 137 -15.30 19.92 -17.12
C PRO A 137 -16.30 20.00 -18.29
N SER A 138 -15.84 20.05 -19.52
CA SER A 138 -16.71 20.10 -20.71
C SER A 138 -17.55 18.84 -20.82
N THR A 139 -18.64 18.89 -21.58
CA THR A 139 -19.52 17.75 -21.83
C THR A 139 -19.30 17.21 -23.25
N SER A 140 -19.06 15.93 -23.38
CA SER A 140 -18.99 15.22 -24.67
C SER A 140 -19.37 13.76 -24.50
N LYS A 141 -20.13 13.23 -25.45
CA LYS A 141 -20.44 11.78 -25.54
C LYS A 141 -19.36 11.00 -26.30
N GLU A 142 -18.44 11.69 -26.96
CA GLU A 142 -17.31 11.06 -27.62
C GLU A 142 -16.35 10.49 -26.60
N LEU A 143 -15.80 9.32 -26.87
CA LEU A 143 -14.76 8.72 -26.07
C LEU A 143 -13.47 9.53 -26.25
N LYS A 144 -12.87 9.96 -25.16
CA LYS A 144 -11.58 10.67 -25.12
C LYS A 144 -10.55 9.76 -24.48
N ARG A 145 -9.33 9.74 -25.02
CA ARG A 145 -8.24 8.91 -24.51
C ARG A 145 -7.04 9.78 -24.11
N ILE A 146 -6.53 9.53 -22.91
CA ILE A 146 -5.27 10.10 -22.43
C ILE A 146 -4.14 9.19 -22.89
N VAL A 147 -3.17 9.76 -23.57
CA VAL A 147 -2.02 8.99 -24.07
C VAL A 147 -0.78 9.15 -23.20
N GLU A 148 -0.68 10.27 -22.47
CA GLU A 148 0.45 10.53 -21.57
C GLU A 148 0.06 11.52 -20.47
N GLU A 149 0.60 11.31 -19.27
CA GLU A 149 0.59 12.27 -18.17
C GLU A 149 1.99 12.87 -17.99
N LYS A 150 2.07 14.19 -18.01
CA LYS A 150 3.33 14.96 -17.94
C LYS A 150 3.69 15.38 -16.51
N THR A 151 2.95 14.92 -15.51
CA THR A 151 3.23 15.21 -14.10
C THR A 151 4.63 14.72 -13.72
N THR A 152 5.43 15.64 -13.17
CA THR A 152 6.78 15.33 -12.68
C THR A 152 6.94 15.69 -11.21
N TYR A 153 7.97 15.12 -10.57
CA TYR A 153 8.40 15.39 -9.21
C TYR A 153 9.92 15.64 -9.25
N ASN A 154 10.30 16.91 -9.20
CA ASN A 154 11.69 17.34 -9.34
C ASN A 154 12.31 17.56 -7.96
N PHE A 155 12.93 16.53 -7.42
CA PHE A 155 13.69 16.62 -6.17
C PHE A 155 15.07 17.22 -6.37
N ASP A 156 15.69 17.70 -5.30
CA ASP A 156 17.11 18.01 -5.30
C ASP A 156 17.94 16.74 -5.64
N THR A 157 19.05 16.92 -6.35
CA THR A 157 19.88 15.79 -6.81
C THR A 157 20.53 15.00 -5.66
N SER A 158 20.62 15.59 -4.46
CA SER A 158 21.10 14.92 -3.24
C SER A 158 20.05 14.04 -2.57
N ALA A 159 18.78 14.11 -3.00
CA ALA A 159 17.70 13.31 -2.43
C ALA A 159 17.98 11.81 -2.59
N LYS A 160 17.57 11.06 -1.58
CA LYS A 160 17.61 9.59 -1.58
C LYS A 160 16.21 9.01 -1.74
N ALA A 161 16.13 7.84 -2.32
CA ALA A 161 14.87 7.19 -2.63
C ALA A 161 14.81 5.74 -2.13
N TRP A 162 13.62 5.33 -1.70
CA TRP A 162 13.26 3.94 -1.38
C TRP A 162 12.15 3.55 -2.35
N LEU A 163 12.48 2.71 -3.31
CA LEU A 163 11.68 2.47 -4.50
C LEU A 163 11.55 0.98 -4.77
N GLN A 164 10.35 0.51 -5.05
CA GLN A 164 10.10 -0.86 -5.50
C GLN A 164 10.04 -0.88 -7.04
N PRO A 165 10.83 -1.73 -7.71
CA PRO A 165 10.78 -1.84 -9.17
C PRO A 165 9.49 -2.53 -9.63
N MET A 166 8.98 -2.13 -10.80
CA MET A 166 7.90 -2.85 -11.47
C MET A 166 8.45 -4.05 -12.23
N SER A 167 7.87 -5.21 -12.04
CA SER A 167 8.19 -6.42 -12.81
C SER A 167 7.76 -6.26 -14.27
N LYS A 168 8.46 -6.96 -15.16
CA LYS A 168 8.07 -7.02 -16.56
C LYS A 168 6.84 -7.90 -16.76
N ALA A 169 5.84 -7.38 -17.47
CA ALA A 169 4.61 -8.11 -17.75
C ALA A 169 4.85 -9.41 -18.53
N LYS A 170 4.05 -10.42 -18.27
CA LYS A 170 4.15 -11.76 -18.88
C LYS A 170 5.51 -12.43 -18.64
N THR A 171 6.08 -12.23 -17.47
CA THR A 171 7.28 -12.92 -17.00
C THR A 171 7.04 -13.56 -15.63
N GLY A 172 8.11 -14.12 -15.03
CA GLY A 172 8.03 -14.81 -13.76
C GLY A 172 7.44 -16.20 -13.89
N TRP A 173 7.12 -16.80 -12.73
CA TRP A 173 6.52 -18.13 -12.71
C TRP A 173 5.15 -18.11 -13.42
N LYS A 174 4.99 -19.01 -14.42
CA LYS A 174 3.72 -19.13 -15.18
C LYS A 174 3.16 -17.79 -15.72
N GLU A 175 4.03 -16.82 -16.02
CA GLU A 175 3.66 -15.52 -16.56
C GLU A 175 2.70 -14.71 -15.66
N THR A 176 2.84 -14.84 -14.33
CA THR A 176 1.96 -14.17 -13.35
C THR A 176 2.35 -12.72 -13.06
N ASN A 177 3.51 -12.24 -13.53
CA ASN A 177 3.86 -10.83 -13.42
C ASN A 177 2.98 -9.94 -14.35
N PRO A 178 2.72 -8.68 -13.95
CA PRO A 178 3.26 -7.98 -12.78
C PRO A 178 2.31 -8.09 -11.58
N ALA A 179 2.87 -8.14 -10.36
CA ALA A 179 2.09 -8.35 -9.14
C ALA A 179 2.55 -7.50 -7.93
N TYR A 180 3.43 -6.50 -8.11
CA TYR A 180 3.98 -5.65 -7.05
C TYR A 180 4.78 -6.42 -5.98
N GLU A 181 5.37 -7.55 -6.34
CA GLU A 181 6.01 -8.51 -5.43
C GLU A 181 7.53 -8.45 -5.50
N GLU A 182 8.09 -7.24 -5.39
CA GLU A 182 9.53 -7.03 -5.46
C GLU A 182 10.08 -6.33 -4.21
N HIS A 183 11.38 -6.51 -3.95
CA HIS A 183 12.06 -5.82 -2.87
C HIS A 183 12.32 -4.36 -3.20
N TYR A 184 12.29 -3.50 -2.18
CA TYR A 184 12.66 -2.09 -2.30
C TYR A 184 14.18 -1.92 -2.50
N ALA A 185 14.57 -1.09 -3.46
CA ALA A 185 15.88 -0.47 -3.50
C ALA A 185 15.89 0.67 -2.46
N MET A 186 16.75 0.57 -1.43
CA MET A 186 16.68 1.42 -0.24
C MET A 186 17.80 2.45 -0.21
N GLY A 187 17.45 3.75 -0.02
CA GLY A 187 18.42 4.85 0.12
C GLY A 187 19.24 5.11 -1.14
N VAL A 188 18.70 4.81 -2.30
CA VAL A 188 19.40 4.91 -3.60
C VAL A 188 19.28 6.32 -4.20
N PRO A 189 20.21 6.71 -5.09
CA PRO A 189 20.10 7.94 -5.88
C PRO A 189 18.84 7.93 -6.78
N LEU A 190 18.30 9.11 -7.08
CA LEU A 190 17.09 9.28 -7.91
C LEU A 190 17.21 8.65 -9.30
N ASN A 191 18.40 8.70 -9.90
CA ASN A 191 18.66 8.17 -11.23
C ASN A 191 19.02 6.68 -11.26
N THR A 192 18.81 5.97 -10.15
CA THR A 192 18.97 4.51 -10.11
C THR A 192 18.00 3.88 -11.12
N LYS A 193 18.51 2.96 -11.91
CA LYS A 193 17.68 2.23 -12.89
C LYS A 193 16.91 1.11 -12.20
N PRO A 194 15.61 0.98 -12.48
CA PRO A 194 14.82 -0.14 -11.96
C PRO A 194 15.34 -1.47 -12.53
N ALA A 195 15.31 -2.52 -11.70
CA ALA A 195 15.90 -3.83 -12.02
C ALA A 195 15.38 -4.44 -13.34
N PHE A 196 14.11 -4.20 -13.67
CA PHE A 196 13.46 -4.77 -14.86
C PHE A 196 13.24 -3.74 -15.99
N GLY A 197 13.63 -2.48 -15.79
CA GLY A 197 13.48 -1.42 -16.80
C GLY A 197 12.07 -0.83 -16.92
N GLU A 198 11.08 -1.31 -16.14
CA GLU A 198 9.66 -0.97 -16.30
C GLU A 198 9.18 0.14 -15.35
N GLY A 199 10.10 0.83 -14.67
CA GLY A 199 9.80 1.91 -13.73
C GLY A 199 9.66 1.46 -12.28
N TRP A 200 9.15 2.37 -11.45
CA TRP A 200 9.01 2.23 -10.01
C TRP A 200 7.55 2.33 -9.61
N VAL A 201 7.09 1.39 -8.81
CA VAL A 201 5.69 1.38 -8.35
C VAL A 201 5.47 2.33 -7.17
N TYR A 202 4.22 2.66 -6.91
CA TYR A 202 3.79 3.35 -5.69
C TYR A 202 3.63 2.37 -4.51
N PRO A 203 3.66 2.89 -3.27
CA PRO A 203 4.14 4.20 -2.85
C PRO A 203 5.66 4.31 -2.97
N ALA A 204 6.15 5.47 -3.40
CA ALA A 204 7.57 5.79 -3.55
C ALA A 204 8.00 6.76 -2.45
N LEU A 205 9.00 6.40 -1.64
CA LEU A 205 9.47 7.19 -0.50
C LEU A 205 10.79 7.90 -0.84
N PHE A 206 10.89 9.16 -0.44
CA PHE A 206 12.06 10.01 -0.67
C PHE A 206 12.48 10.74 0.60
N GLU A 207 13.78 10.97 0.74
CA GLU A 207 14.37 11.84 1.76
C GLU A 207 15.02 13.03 1.07
N THR A 208 14.64 14.24 1.45
CA THR A 208 15.18 15.49 0.91
C THR A 208 15.13 16.60 1.97
N ASN A 209 16.23 17.37 2.11
CA ASN A 209 16.31 18.51 3.03
C ASN A 209 15.82 18.20 4.45
N ASP A 210 16.24 17.06 5.02
CA ASP A 210 15.86 16.55 6.35
C ASP A 210 14.36 16.26 6.51
N ASN A 211 13.63 16.08 5.40
CA ASN A 211 12.21 15.75 5.39
C ASN A 211 11.97 14.49 4.55
N TRP A 212 10.87 13.82 4.86
CA TRP A 212 10.39 12.66 4.13
C TRP A 212 9.22 13.03 3.24
N VAL A 213 9.19 12.42 2.06
CA VAL A 213 8.11 12.60 1.07
C VAL A 213 7.66 11.25 0.58
N LEU A 214 6.38 10.94 0.74
CA LEU A 214 5.78 9.73 0.17
C LEU A 214 4.87 10.11 -0.98
N ILE A 215 5.21 9.65 -2.19
CA ILE A 215 4.40 9.85 -3.39
C ILE A 215 3.58 8.60 -3.65
N SER A 216 2.30 8.79 -3.90
CA SER A 216 1.38 7.72 -4.31
C SER A 216 0.23 8.29 -5.14
N GLU A 217 -0.73 7.43 -5.46
CA GLU A 217 -2.00 7.81 -6.08
C GLU A 217 -3.15 7.20 -5.29
N THR A 218 -4.33 7.83 -5.38
CA THR A 218 -5.55 7.32 -4.74
C THR A 218 -6.81 7.76 -5.47
N GLY A 219 -7.94 7.12 -5.16
CA GLY A 219 -9.20 7.35 -5.87
C GLY A 219 -9.12 6.87 -7.32
N LEU A 220 -8.36 5.80 -7.58
CA LEU A 220 -8.29 5.18 -8.89
C LEU A 220 -9.62 4.49 -9.19
N HIS A 221 -10.31 4.98 -10.22
CA HIS A 221 -11.61 4.48 -10.67
C HIS A 221 -11.50 3.74 -12.01
N ASN A 222 -12.56 3.07 -12.41
CA ASN A 222 -12.63 2.19 -13.58
C ASN A 222 -12.47 2.86 -14.97
N LYS A 223 -12.23 4.18 -15.01
CA LYS A 223 -12.00 4.96 -16.23
C LYS A 223 -10.56 5.49 -16.31
N TYR A 224 -9.66 4.93 -15.51
CA TYR A 224 -8.26 5.28 -15.50
C TYR A 224 -7.39 4.02 -15.29
N CYS A 225 -6.11 4.09 -15.62
CA CYS A 225 -5.14 3.02 -15.36
C CYS A 225 -4.35 3.31 -14.07
N GLY A 226 -3.77 2.29 -13.47
CA GLY A 226 -2.73 2.49 -12.46
C GLY A 226 -1.51 3.14 -13.10
N THR A 227 -0.78 3.99 -12.37
CA THR A 227 0.43 4.63 -12.89
C THR A 227 1.66 4.25 -12.07
N ARG A 228 2.83 4.60 -12.59
CA ARG A 228 4.13 4.36 -11.96
C ARG A 228 5.10 5.51 -12.25
N LEU A 229 6.29 5.46 -11.70
CA LEU A 229 7.31 6.49 -11.87
C LEU A 229 8.48 5.99 -12.71
N VAL A 230 9.01 6.89 -13.55
CA VAL A 230 10.30 6.71 -14.22
C VAL A 230 11.16 7.94 -13.99
N TYR A 231 12.48 7.76 -13.90
CA TYR A 231 13.39 8.88 -13.88
C TYR A 231 13.64 9.36 -15.30
N ASN A 232 13.32 10.62 -15.59
CA ASN A 232 13.53 11.24 -16.88
C ASN A 232 14.90 11.92 -16.91
N GLU A 233 15.83 11.39 -17.70
CA GLU A 233 17.21 11.89 -17.80
C GLU A 233 17.30 13.31 -18.36
N ASN A 234 16.33 13.74 -19.16
CA ASN A 234 16.34 15.08 -19.75
C ASN A 234 15.88 16.16 -18.76
N THR A 235 14.84 15.87 -18.00
CA THR A 235 14.27 16.79 -16.99
C THR A 235 14.87 16.63 -15.62
N LYS A 236 15.65 15.55 -15.38
CA LYS A 236 16.23 15.17 -14.07
C LYS A 236 15.17 15.02 -12.98
N ALA A 237 13.98 14.60 -13.34
CA ALA A 237 12.84 14.46 -12.45
C ALA A 237 12.21 13.06 -12.53
N MET A 238 11.54 12.63 -11.46
CA MET A 238 10.63 11.49 -11.51
C MET A 238 9.39 11.91 -12.29
N GLN A 239 8.96 11.10 -13.25
CA GLN A 239 7.82 11.37 -14.12
C GLN A 239 6.79 10.24 -14.01
N VAL A 240 5.51 10.59 -14.03
CA VAL A 240 4.41 9.62 -14.14
C VAL A 240 4.43 8.94 -15.50
N THR A 241 4.26 7.63 -15.53
CA THR A 241 4.13 6.84 -16.74
C THR A 241 3.01 5.82 -16.63
N PHE A 242 2.55 5.32 -17.76
CA PHE A 242 1.45 4.38 -17.88
C PHE A 242 1.92 2.91 -17.88
N PRO A 243 1.02 1.94 -17.75
CA PRO A 243 1.33 0.51 -17.74
C PRO A 243 1.95 -0.01 -19.03
N GLN A 244 2.54 -1.20 -18.98
CA GLN A 244 3.03 -1.93 -20.14
C GLN A 244 1.84 -2.40 -21.00
N LYS A 245 2.06 -2.56 -22.31
CA LYS A 245 0.99 -2.88 -23.27
C LYS A 245 0.26 -4.21 -23.00
N GLU A 246 0.91 -5.13 -22.29
CA GLU A 246 0.36 -6.44 -21.95
C GLU A 246 -0.55 -6.42 -20.71
N GLU A 247 -0.57 -5.32 -19.96
CA GLU A 247 -1.29 -5.19 -18.68
C GLU A 247 -2.80 -4.91 -18.87
N ILE A 248 -3.44 -5.62 -19.76
CA ILE A 248 -4.86 -5.42 -20.10
C ILE A 248 -5.71 -6.65 -19.80
N PHE A 249 -6.99 -6.43 -19.51
CA PHE A 249 -8.00 -7.46 -19.69
C PHE A 249 -8.14 -7.73 -21.21
N PRO A 250 -8.30 -8.98 -21.66
CA PRO A 250 -8.33 -9.30 -23.08
C PRO A 250 -9.29 -8.41 -23.89
N ASN A 251 -8.77 -7.80 -24.95
CA ASN A 251 -9.47 -6.86 -25.83
C ASN A 251 -9.92 -5.53 -25.18
N GLY A 252 -9.43 -5.24 -23.97
CA GLY A 252 -9.77 -4.02 -23.27
C GLY A 252 -8.76 -2.88 -23.47
N ALA A 253 -9.10 -1.70 -22.97
CA ALA A 253 -8.25 -0.52 -23.06
C ALA A 253 -7.03 -0.64 -22.10
N LEU A 254 -5.87 -0.19 -22.59
CA LEU A 254 -4.68 0.02 -21.77
C LEU A 254 -4.70 1.40 -21.12
N ASN A 255 -4.79 2.43 -21.98
CA ASN A 255 -4.73 3.83 -21.59
C ASN A 255 -6.07 4.31 -21.05
N PRO A 256 -6.07 5.33 -20.19
CA PRO A 256 -7.31 5.92 -19.69
C PRO A 256 -8.20 6.45 -20.80
N GLU A 257 -9.47 6.05 -20.79
CA GLU A 257 -10.47 6.55 -21.71
C GLU A 257 -11.84 6.75 -21.04
N SER A 258 -12.50 7.85 -21.39
CA SER A 258 -13.82 8.22 -20.87
C SER A 258 -14.52 9.24 -21.75
N GLN A 259 -15.82 9.36 -21.55
CA GLN A 259 -16.59 10.52 -21.97
C GLN A 259 -16.33 11.70 -21.02
N LEU A 260 -16.68 12.93 -21.45
CA LEU A 260 -16.62 14.12 -20.60
C LEU A 260 -17.98 14.42 -19.96
N PRO A 261 -18.03 14.94 -18.72
CA PRO A 261 -16.88 15.40 -17.93
C PRO A 261 -16.06 14.23 -17.39
N TRP A 262 -14.76 14.46 -17.19
CA TRP A 262 -13.84 13.43 -16.74
C TRP A 262 -12.82 13.97 -15.74
N ILE A 263 -12.68 13.29 -14.61
CA ILE A 263 -11.73 13.62 -13.54
C ILE A 263 -10.73 12.47 -13.39
N THR A 264 -9.45 12.79 -13.18
CA THR A 264 -8.39 11.78 -12.97
C THR A 264 -8.28 11.37 -11.51
N PRO A 265 -7.63 10.25 -11.18
CA PRO A 265 -7.21 9.93 -9.82
C PRO A 265 -6.34 11.04 -9.21
N TRP A 266 -6.26 11.07 -7.89
CA TRP A 266 -5.38 11.96 -7.17
C TRP A 266 -3.93 11.48 -7.21
N ARG A 267 -3.00 12.40 -7.47
CA ARG A 267 -1.59 12.26 -7.15
C ARG A 267 -1.39 12.84 -5.76
N ILE A 268 -0.90 12.03 -4.81
CA ILE A 268 -0.73 12.43 -3.41
C ILE A 268 0.75 12.51 -3.05
N ILE A 269 1.11 13.54 -2.31
CA ILE A 269 2.47 13.87 -1.89
C ILE A 269 2.38 14.15 -0.38
N THR A 270 2.63 13.13 0.44
CA THR A 270 2.67 13.28 1.90
C THR A 270 4.04 13.80 2.30
N ILE A 271 4.10 14.81 3.18
CA ILE A 271 5.33 15.53 3.49
C ILE A 271 5.47 15.72 5.00
N GLY A 272 6.63 15.40 5.54
CA GLY A 272 6.93 15.64 6.95
C GLY A 272 7.98 14.68 7.53
N SER A 273 7.80 14.34 8.81
CA SER A 273 8.63 13.33 9.50
C SER A 273 8.18 11.91 9.14
N LEU A 274 8.94 10.89 9.53
CA LEU A 274 8.53 9.49 9.41
C LEU A 274 7.22 9.19 10.16
N SER A 275 6.96 9.89 11.27
CA SER A 275 5.66 9.83 11.95
C SER A 275 4.53 10.34 11.04
N THR A 276 4.74 11.47 10.35
CA THR A 276 3.76 11.98 9.38
C THR A 276 3.50 10.98 8.27
N ILE A 277 4.54 10.36 7.71
CA ILE A 277 4.42 9.36 6.64
C ILE A 277 3.60 8.15 7.10
N THR A 278 3.92 7.57 8.25
CA THR A 278 3.27 6.34 8.73
C THR A 278 1.87 6.55 9.29
N GLU A 279 1.59 7.74 9.86
CA GLU A 279 0.30 8.06 10.49
C GLU A 279 -0.71 8.73 9.54
N SER A 280 -0.26 9.28 8.40
CA SER A 280 -1.13 9.92 7.42
C SER A 280 -2.25 9.00 6.92
N THR A 281 -3.43 9.56 6.73
CA THR A 281 -4.59 8.90 6.13
C THR A 281 -4.89 9.38 4.71
N LEU A 282 -3.97 10.15 4.11
CA LEU A 282 -4.20 10.83 2.84
C LEU A 282 -4.59 9.87 1.70
N GLY A 283 -4.10 8.62 1.74
CA GLY A 283 -4.49 7.56 0.78
C GLY A 283 -5.97 7.18 0.83
N THR A 284 -6.62 7.30 1.99
CA THR A 284 -8.06 7.06 2.13
C THR A 284 -8.88 8.35 2.18
N ASP A 285 -8.32 9.48 2.66
CA ASP A 285 -9.02 10.76 2.74
C ASP A 285 -9.54 11.24 1.38
N LEU A 286 -8.78 10.96 0.32
CA LEU A 286 -9.04 11.40 -1.05
C LEU A 286 -9.65 10.30 -1.94
N ALA A 287 -9.79 9.08 -1.42
CA ALA A 287 -10.52 8.02 -2.09
C ALA A 287 -12.02 8.32 -2.12
N ASP A 288 -12.72 7.75 -3.08
CA ASP A 288 -14.16 7.91 -3.18
C ASP A 288 -14.86 7.37 -1.92
N PRO A 289 -15.96 8.00 -1.50
CA PRO A 289 -16.78 7.50 -0.39
C PRO A 289 -17.22 6.05 -0.61
N ALA A 290 -17.51 5.36 0.50
CA ALA A 290 -18.00 3.99 0.46
C ALA A 290 -19.28 3.88 -0.39
N ILE A 291 -19.34 2.87 -1.26
CA ILE A 291 -20.56 2.52 -1.97
C ILE A 291 -21.66 2.12 -0.98
N LYS A 292 -22.90 2.36 -1.35
CA LYS A 292 -24.04 1.91 -0.54
C LYS A 292 -24.16 0.39 -0.61
N MET A 293 -23.88 -0.29 0.49
CA MET A 293 -23.94 -1.74 0.60
C MET A 293 -24.29 -2.19 2.02
N ASP A 294 -24.73 -3.45 2.17
CA ASP A 294 -24.79 -4.09 3.51
C ASP A 294 -23.37 -4.38 3.99
N THR A 295 -23.00 -3.87 5.15
CA THR A 295 -21.68 -4.11 5.77
C THR A 295 -21.72 -5.10 6.93
N SER A 296 -22.89 -5.66 7.25
CA SER A 296 -23.08 -6.54 8.43
C SER A 296 -22.30 -7.85 8.36
N PHE A 297 -21.96 -8.31 7.16
CA PHE A 297 -21.19 -9.54 6.95
C PHE A 297 -19.67 -9.31 7.06
N ILE A 298 -19.21 -8.06 7.00
CA ILE A 298 -17.80 -7.69 6.98
C ILE A 298 -17.25 -7.75 8.40
N LYS A 299 -16.24 -8.59 8.60
CA LYS A 299 -15.53 -8.70 9.86
C LYS A 299 -14.06 -8.96 9.60
N SER A 300 -13.20 -8.11 10.14
CA SER A 300 -11.75 -8.34 10.11
C SER A 300 -11.34 -9.48 11.05
N GLY A 301 -10.21 -10.15 10.78
CA GLY A 301 -9.72 -11.24 11.62
C GLY A 301 -8.50 -11.96 11.07
N LEU A 302 -7.92 -12.82 11.89
CA LEU A 302 -6.86 -13.73 11.47
C LEU A 302 -7.47 -14.98 10.83
N SER A 303 -6.73 -15.59 9.91
CA SER A 303 -7.10 -16.81 9.20
C SER A 303 -6.01 -17.86 9.35
N SER A 304 -6.37 -19.11 9.66
CA SER A 304 -5.45 -20.22 9.44
C SER A 304 -5.33 -20.51 7.95
N TRP A 305 -4.14 -20.94 7.52
CA TRP A 305 -3.86 -21.24 6.13
C TRP A 305 -2.74 -22.26 6.00
N SER A 306 -3.03 -23.38 5.37
CA SER A 306 -2.10 -24.52 5.31
C SER A 306 -1.03 -24.37 4.23
N TRP A 307 -1.33 -23.68 3.13
CA TRP A 307 -0.54 -23.74 1.92
C TRP A 307 0.89 -23.19 2.07
N VAL A 308 1.11 -22.12 2.87
CA VAL A 308 2.44 -21.48 2.95
C VAL A 308 3.54 -22.46 3.32
N LEU A 309 3.34 -23.28 4.32
CA LEU A 309 4.35 -24.25 4.78
C LEU A 309 4.14 -25.67 4.24
N LEU A 310 2.89 -26.06 3.94
CA LEU A 310 2.57 -27.43 3.53
C LEU A 310 2.31 -27.59 2.02
N LYS A 311 2.23 -26.47 1.27
CA LYS A 311 2.06 -26.41 -0.19
C LYS A 311 0.80 -27.13 -0.70
N ASP A 312 0.76 -27.42 -1.99
CA ASP A 312 -0.42 -27.90 -2.74
C ASP A 312 -1.02 -29.22 -2.22
N ASP A 313 -0.22 -30.07 -1.62
CA ASP A 313 -0.67 -31.36 -1.04
C ASP A 313 -1.55 -31.16 0.21
N SER A 314 -1.48 -29.99 0.84
CA SER A 314 -2.29 -29.64 1.99
C SER A 314 -3.75 -29.27 1.65
N VAL A 315 -4.05 -29.01 0.38
CA VAL A 315 -5.41 -28.68 -0.05
C VAL A 315 -6.22 -29.98 -0.21
N ASN A 316 -6.70 -30.51 0.90
CA ASN A 316 -7.52 -31.71 0.97
C ASN A 316 -8.48 -31.62 2.16
N TYR A 317 -9.45 -32.54 2.24
CA TYR A 317 -10.49 -32.55 3.27
C TYR A 317 -9.92 -32.67 4.69
N GLU A 318 -9.02 -33.60 4.90
CA GLU A 318 -8.47 -33.95 6.22
C GLU A 318 -7.64 -32.81 6.80
N THR A 319 -6.74 -32.23 6.01
CA THR A 319 -5.93 -31.07 6.41
C THR A 319 -6.82 -29.85 6.64
N THR A 320 -7.80 -29.59 5.78
CA THR A 320 -8.73 -28.47 5.97
C THR A 320 -9.51 -28.63 7.28
N HIS A 321 -9.99 -29.83 7.60
CA HIS A 321 -10.67 -30.10 8.86
C HIS A 321 -9.78 -29.78 10.09
N GLN A 322 -8.48 -30.17 10.04
CA GLN A 322 -7.50 -29.86 11.09
C GLN A 322 -7.26 -28.34 11.22
N PHE A 323 -7.17 -27.61 10.10
CA PHE A 323 -6.95 -26.15 10.10
C PHE A 323 -8.18 -25.36 10.56
N ILE A 324 -9.40 -25.88 10.35
CA ILE A 324 -10.63 -25.35 10.96
C ILE A 324 -10.57 -25.50 12.49
N GLU A 325 -10.17 -26.67 13.00
CA GLU A 325 -9.99 -26.88 14.44
C GLU A 325 -8.89 -25.98 15.01
N TYR A 326 -7.80 -25.81 14.28
CA TYR A 326 -6.70 -24.93 14.66
C TYR A 326 -7.17 -23.48 14.76
N ALA A 327 -7.87 -22.95 13.75
CA ALA A 327 -8.45 -21.62 13.79
C ALA A 327 -9.36 -21.44 15.01
N SER A 328 -10.23 -22.42 15.29
CA SER A 328 -11.12 -22.39 16.45
C SER A 328 -10.34 -22.36 17.78
N LYS A 329 -9.31 -23.18 17.94
CA LYS A 329 -8.44 -23.21 19.15
C LYS A 329 -7.70 -21.90 19.35
N MET A 330 -7.36 -21.21 18.25
CA MET A 330 -6.68 -19.91 18.23
C MET A 330 -7.66 -18.72 18.31
N ASN A 331 -8.97 -18.96 18.41
CA ASN A 331 -9.99 -17.90 18.36
C ASN A 331 -9.93 -17.05 17.07
N TRP A 332 -9.40 -17.61 15.99
CA TRP A 332 -9.35 -16.97 14.68
C TRP A 332 -10.64 -17.23 13.91
N PRO A 333 -11.27 -16.18 13.36
CA PRO A 333 -12.59 -16.33 12.73
C PRO A 333 -12.58 -17.03 11.36
N TYR A 334 -11.40 -17.25 10.76
CA TYR A 334 -11.31 -17.72 9.39
C TYR A 334 -10.35 -18.90 9.22
N CYS A 335 -10.64 -19.70 8.17
CA CYS A 335 -9.73 -20.68 7.60
C CYS A 335 -9.78 -20.54 6.08
N LEU A 336 -8.64 -20.32 5.43
CA LEU A 336 -8.50 -20.25 3.98
C LEU A 336 -8.21 -21.63 3.40
N ILE A 337 -8.95 -22.01 2.38
CA ILE A 337 -8.72 -23.19 1.54
C ILE A 337 -8.17 -22.69 0.20
N ASP A 338 -6.97 -23.11 -0.14
CA ASP A 338 -6.23 -22.60 -1.30
C ASP A 338 -6.61 -23.26 -2.63
N ALA A 339 -5.83 -23.04 -3.68
CA ALA A 339 -6.08 -23.44 -5.06
C ALA A 339 -6.44 -24.93 -5.20
N ASP A 340 -7.21 -25.27 -6.23
CA ASP A 340 -7.66 -26.63 -6.59
C ASP A 340 -8.68 -27.26 -5.60
N TRP A 341 -9.22 -26.50 -4.66
CA TRP A 341 -10.20 -27.01 -3.69
C TRP A 341 -11.46 -27.61 -4.36
N ASP A 342 -11.84 -27.10 -5.51
CA ASP A 342 -13.03 -27.54 -6.25
C ASP A 342 -12.87 -28.94 -6.84
N THR A 343 -11.66 -29.36 -7.17
CA THR A 343 -11.35 -30.71 -7.66
C THR A 343 -10.83 -31.66 -6.58
N LYS A 344 -9.97 -31.18 -5.68
CA LYS A 344 -9.37 -32.02 -4.63
C LYS A 344 -10.34 -32.32 -3.48
N ILE A 345 -11.24 -31.40 -3.18
CA ILE A 345 -12.25 -31.55 -2.13
C ILE A 345 -13.64 -31.75 -2.74
N GLY A 346 -14.06 -30.88 -3.64
CA GLY A 346 -15.35 -30.93 -4.31
C GLY A 346 -16.52 -30.46 -3.46
N ASP A 347 -17.64 -30.13 -4.10
CA ASP A 347 -18.77 -29.42 -3.50
C ASP A 347 -19.44 -30.16 -2.32
N GLU A 348 -19.56 -31.49 -2.36
CA GLU A 348 -20.22 -32.24 -1.30
C GLU A 348 -19.40 -32.21 0.01
N LYS A 349 -18.09 -32.46 -0.09
CA LYS A 349 -17.19 -32.38 1.06
C LYS A 349 -17.03 -30.93 1.56
N MET A 350 -17.10 -29.95 0.66
CA MET A 350 -17.11 -28.54 1.06
C MET A 350 -18.33 -28.19 1.91
N LYS A 351 -19.53 -28.73 1.61
CA LYS A 351 -20.73 -28.57 2.45
C LYS A 351 -20.50 -29.14 3.87
N GLU A 352 -19.87 -30.30 3.96
CA GLU A 352 -19.50 -30.91 5.25
C GLU A 352 -18.52 -30.01 6.02
N LEU A 353 -17.47 -29.50 5.37
CA LEU A 353 -16.49 -28.60 5.98
C LEU A 353 -17.14 -27.29 6.45
N VAL A 354 -18.02 -26.69 5.66
CA VAL A 354 -18.76 -25.48 6.07
C VAL A 354 -19.64 -25.76 7.29
N ALA A 355 -20.37 -26.87 7.28
CA ALA A 355 -21.18 -27.28 8.43
C ALA A 355 -20.32 -27.50 9.69
N PHE A 356 -19.18 -28.17 9.53
CA PHE A 356 -18.22 -28.37 10.61
C PHE A 356 -17.63 -27.05 11.13
N ALA A 357 -17.15 -26.17 10.24
CA ALA A 357 -16.59 -24.86 10.57
C ALA A 357 -17.60 -24.02 11.38
N LYS A 358 -18.89 -24.08 11.02
CA LYS A 358 -19.97 -23.41 11.76
C LYS A 358 -20.06 -23.90 13.21
N THR A 359 -19.88 -25.22 13.48
CA THR A 359 -19.87 -25.75 14.85
C THR A 359 -18.68 -25.27 15.67
N LYS A 360 -17.61 -24.84 14.97
CA LYS A 360 -16.35 -24.32 15.56
C LYS A 360 -16.30 -22.79 15.62
N SER A 361 -17.36 -22.08 15.20
CA SER A 361 -17.39 -20.61 15.06
C SER A 361 -16.35 -20.06 14.08
N VAL A 362 -15.93 -20.86 13.11
CA VAL A 362 -14.99 -20.51 12.02
C VAL A 362 -15.77 -20.37 10.73
N LYS A 363 -15.37 -19.42 9.86
CA LYS A 363 -15.90 -19.23 8.51
C LYS A 363 -14.82 -19.57 7.50
N LEU A 364 -15.23 -20.11 6.36
CA LEU A 364 -14.31 -20.49 5.30
C LEU A 364 -14.13 -19.37 4.28
N LEU A 365 -12.89 -19.22 3.84
CA LEU A 365 -12.48 -18.44 2.68
C LEU A 365 -11.97 -19.43 1.62
N VAL A 366 -12.16 -19.15 0.34
CA VAL A 366 -11.72 -20.03 -0.75
C VAL A 366 -10.96 -19.26 -1.83
N TRP A 367 -10.05 -19.92 -2.50
CA TRP A 367 -9.18 -19.36 -3.52
C TRP A 367 -9.80 -19.42 -4.92
N TYR A 368 -9.50 -18.42 -5.76
CA TYR A 368 -9.85 -18.35 -7.18
C TYR A 368 -8.72 -17.77 -8.00
N ASN A 369 -8.49 -18.29 -9.19
CA ASN A 369 -7.72 -17.62 -10.23
C ASN A 369 -8.57 -16.51 -10.85
N SER A 370 -8.04 -15.27 -10.90
CA SER A 370 -8.72 -14.16 -11.57
C SER A 370 -8.86 -14.38 -13.07
N SER A 371 -8.00 -15.22 -13.64
CA SER A 371 -7.76 -15.31 -15.07
C SER A 371 -8.63 -16.33 -15.79
N GLY A 372 -8.86 -16.02 -17.07
CA GLY A 372 -9.10 -17.00 -18.12
C GLY A 372 -7.80 -17.37 -18.87
N SER A 373 -7.03 -16.37 -19.31
CA SER A 373 -5.93 -16.59 -20.26
C SER A 373 -4.70 -15.71 -20.05
N TRP A 374 -4.69 -14.74 -19.11
CA TRP A 374 -3.56 -13.84 -18.96
C TRP A 374 -2.42 -14.36 -18.07
N ASN A 375 -2.56 -15.52 -17.47
CA ASN A 375 -1.45 -16.25 -16.85
C ASN A 375 -1.45 -17.71 -17.29
N GLY A 376 -0.29 -18.35 -17.20
CA GLY A 376 -0.07 -19.73 -17.61
C GLY A 376 -0.30 -20.78 -16.52
N THR A 377 -0.86 -20.39 -15.35
CA THR A 377 -1.12 -21.36 -14.28
C THR A 377 -2.28 -22.27 -14.62
N GLU A 378 -2.21 -23.50 -14.12
CA GLU A 378 -3.30 -24.48 -14.21
C GLU A 378 -4.18 -24.47 -12.97
N TYR A 379 -3.81 -23.69 -11.94
CA TYR A 379 -4.56 -23.58 -10.69
C TYR A 379 -5.98 -23.08 -10.92
N HIS A 380 -6.93 -23.74 -10.28
CA HIS A 380 -8.34 -23.45 -10.38
C HIS A 380 -9.03 -23.39 -8.99
N PRO A 381 -10.28 -22.88 -8.89
CA PRO A 381 -11.20 -22.52 -9.98
C PRO A 381 -10.65 -21.41 -10.88
N LYS A 382 -10.70 -21.60 -12.19
CA LYS A 382 -10.25 -20.68 -13.23
C LYS A 382 -11.37 -20.45 -14.24
N ASN A 383 -11.38 -19.32 -14.95
CA ASN A 383 -12.43 -18.93 -15.91
C ASN A 383 -13.82 -18.67 -15.29
N LYS A 384 -13.92 -18.53 -13.97
CA LYS A 384 -15.23 -18.39 -13.27
C LYS A 384 -15.67 -16.95 -13.06
N LEU A 385 -14.75 -15.98 -13.13
CA LEU A 385 -14.98 -14.60 -12.69
C LEU A 385 -14.95 -13.57 -13.84
N LEU A 386 -14.87 -13.99 -15.10
CA LEU A 386 -14.52 -13.14 -16.24
C LEU A 386 -15.65 -12.18 -16.66
N THR A 387 -16.89 -12.60 -16.62
CA THR A 387 -18.05 -11.78 -17.02
C THR A 387 -18.99 -11.53 -15.85
N PRO A 388 -19.84 -10.49 -15.91
CA PRO A 388 -20.84 -10.25 -14.87
C PRO A 388 -21.71 -11.46 -14.59
N GLU A 389 -22.13 -12.20 -15.64
CA GLU A 389 -23.00 -13.37 -15.51
C GLU A 389 -22.30 -14.54 -14.81
N THR A 390 -21.05 -14.82 -15.19
CA THR A 390 -20.27 -15.90 -14.56
C THR A 390 -19.90 -15.55 -13.12
N ARG A 391 -19.55 -14.28 -12.83
CA ARG A 391 -19.31 -13.82 -11.46
C ARG A 391 -20.57 -13.92 -10.60
N ALA A 392 -21.70 -13.44 -11.10
CA ALA A 392 -22.97 -13.51 -10.38
C ALA A 392 -23.36 -14.96 -10.02
N ALA A 393 -23.21 -15.89 -10.96
CA ALA A 393 -23.51 -17.30 -10.74
C ALA A 393 -22.55 -17.91 -9.69
N GLU A 394 -21.25 -17.61 -9.78
CA GLU A 394 -20.25 -18.17 -8.89
C GLU A 394 -20.32 -17.56 -7.49
N PHE A 395 -20.51 -16.25 -7.37
CA PHE A 395 -20.67 -15.58 -6.07
C PHE A 395 -21.95 -16.00 -5.36
N LYS A 396 -23.04 -16.20 -6.11
CA LYS A 396 -24.25 -16.80 -5.56
C LYS A 396 -23.99 -18.20 -5.04
N ARG A 397 -23.29 -19.05 -5.80
CA ARG A 397 -22.90 -20.41 -5.37
C ARG A 397 -22.11 -20.38 -4.07
N MET A 398 -21.13 -19.47 -3.95
CA MET A 398 -20.33 -19.33 -2.74
C MET A 398 -21.15 -18.86 -1.53
N ASN A 399 -22.02 -17.87 -1.73
CA ASN A 399 -22.91 -17.42 -0.67
C ASN A 399 -23.90 -18.53 -0.23
N ASP A 400 -24.51 -19.24 -1.18
CA ASP A 400 -25.43 -20.36 -0.88
C ASP A 400 -24.72 -21.49 -0.14
N LEU A 401 -23.45 -21.74 -0.44
CA LEU A 401 -22.61 -22.73 0.26
C LEU A 401 -22.22 -22.28 1.67
N GLY A 402 -22.30 -20.98 1.97
CA GLY A 402 -21.93 -20.40 3.28
C GLY A 402 -20.48 -19.95 3.38
N ILE A 403 -19.80 -19.75 2.25
CA ILE A 403 -18.45 -19.17 2.17
C ILE A 403 -18.52 -17.68 2.54
N ALA A 404 -17.58 -17.21 3.36
CA ALA A 404 -17.55 -15.83 3.86
C ALA A 404 -16.83 -14.85 2.93
N GLY A 405 -15.91 -15.33 2.12
CA GLY A 405 -15.13 -14.51 1.21
C GLY A 405 -14.22 -15.32 0.31
N ILE A 406 -13.60 -14.65 -0.63
CA ILE A 406 -12.71 -15.26 -1.61
C ILE A 406 -11.36 -14.56 -1.69
N LYS A 407 -10.30 -15.35 -1.80
CA LYS A 407 -8.96 -14.93 -2.22
C LYS A 407 -8.92 -15.04 -3.74
N VAL A 408 -8.69 -13.95 -4.44
CA VAL A 408 -8.59 -13.94 -5.91
C VAL A 408 -7.16 -13.58 -6.30
N ASP A 409 -6.55 -14.42 -7.12
CA ASP A 409 -5.11 -14.40 -7.38
C ASP A 409 -4.76 -14.21 -8.86
N PHE A 410 -3.51 -13.75 -9.12
CA PHE A 410 -2.86 -13.71 -10.44
C PHE A 410 -3.52 -12.76 -11.45
N PHE A 411 -3.68 -11.49 -11.09
CA PHE A 411 -4.18 -10.46 -11.99
C PHE A 411 -3.16 -10.05 -13.05
N GLY A 412 -3.64 -9.42 -14.11
CA GLY A 412 -2.84 -9.11 -15.31
C GLY A 412 -2.24 -7.71 -15.36
N GLY A 413 -2.19 -6.95 -14.26
CA GLY A 413 -1.53 -5.64 -14.19
C GLY A 413 -2.49 -4.46 -14.02
N ASP A 414 -2.11 -3.28 -14.55
CA ASP A 414 -2.64 -1.96 -14.19
C ASP A 414 -3.36 -1.20 -15.33
N GLY A 415 -3.49 -1.77 -16.52
CA GLY A 415 -4.21 -1.12 -17.61
C GLY A 415 -5.67 -0.83 -17.26
N GLN A 416 -6.27 0.19 -17.88
CA GLN A 416 -7.62 0.62 -17.51
C GLN A 416 -8.62 -0.54 -17.47
N SER A 417 -8.61 -1.43 -18.45
CA SER A 417 -9.54 -2.56 -18.52
C SER A 417 -9.34 -3.56 -17.38
N MET A 418 -8.11 -3.74 -16.91
CA MET A 418 -7.82 -4.57 -15.74
C MET A 418 -8.28 -3.88 -14.45
N ILE A 419 -8.06 -2.56 -14.33
CA ILE A 419 -8.59 -1.77 -13.20
C ILE A 419 -10.12 -1.83 -13.17
N ALA A 420 -10.79 -1.72 -14.33
CA ALA A 420 -12.25 -1.88 -14.40
C ALA A 420 -12.72 -3.26 -13.91
N TYR A 421 -11.98 -4.32 -14.25
CA TYR A 421 -12.25 -5.67 -13.79
C TYR A 421 -12.15 -5.83 -12.27
N TYR A 422 -11.16 -5.21 -11.61
CA TYR A 422 -11.08 -5.15 -10.15
C TYR A 422 -12.33 -4.49 -9.54
N HIS A 423 -12.74 -3.33 -10.07
CA HIS A 423 -13.92 -2.61 -9.56
C HIS A 423 -15.21 -3.41 -9.73
N ASP A 424 -15.41 -4.05 -10.90
CA ASP A 424 -16.55 -4.88 -11.16
C ASP A 424 -16.62 -6.06 -10.19
N MET A 425 -15.48 -6.72 -9.96
CA MET A 425 -15.39 -7.85 -9.02
C MET A 425 -15.74 -7.44 -7.58
N LEU A 426 -15.19 -6.30 -7.10
CA LEU A 426 -15.47 -5.82 -5.75
C LEU A 426 -16.94 -5.46 -5.56
N LYS A 427 -17.54 -4.82 -6.55
CA LYS A 427 -18.94 -4.45 -6.55
C LYS A 427 -19.85 -5.67 -6.60
N ASP A 428 -19.62 -6.57 -7.57
CA ASP A 428 -20.43 -7.78 -7.74
C ASP A 428 -20.36 -8.67 -6.48
N ALA A 429 -19.17 -8.82 -5.86
CA ALA A 429 -19.00 -9.58 -4.63
C ALA A 429 -19.76 -8.97 -3.43
N ALA A 430 -19.87 -7.64 -3.36
CA ALA A 430 -20.65 -6.96 -2.33
C ALA A 430 -22.13 -7.32 -2.38
N ASP A 431 -22.69 -7.45 -3.57
CA ASP A 431 -24.12 -7.83 -3.79
C ASP A 431 -24.40 -9.26 -3.26
N TYR A 432 -23.38 -10.13 -3.23
CA TYR A 432 -23.48 -11.50 -2.71
C TYR A 432 -22.87 -11.66 -1.30
N LYS A 433 -22.59 -10.56 -0.58
CA LYS A 433 -22.05 -10.57 0.79
C LYS A 433 -20.75 -11.35 0.93
N LEU A 434 -19.86 -11.24 -0.04
CA LEU A 434 -18.55 -11.85 -0.02
C LEU A 434 -17.47 -10.82 0.27
N MET A 435 -16.60 -11.15 1.23
CA MET A 435 -15.35 -10.43 1.47
C MET A 435 -14.32 -10.81 0.40
N ILE A 436 -13.50 -9.84 0.01
CA ILE A 436 -12.48 -10.02 -1.03
C ILE A 436 -11.10 -9.82 -0.43
N ASN A 437 -10.21 -10.72 -0.81
CA ASN A 437 -8.77 -10.65 -0.63
C ASN A 437 -8.12 -10.81 -2.00
N LEU A 438 -7.23 -9.88 -2.40
CA LEU A 438 -6.59 -9.89 -3.71
C LEU A 438 -5.11 -10.28 -3.55
N HIS A 439 -4.67 -11.28 -4.29
CA HIS A 439 -3.27 -11.70 -4.39
C HIS A 439 -2.78 -11.60 -5.84
N GLY A 440 -1.46 -11.66 -6.05
CA GLY A 440 -0.90 -11.46 -7.39
C GLY A 440 -1.49 -10.19 -8.04
N ALA A 441 -1.58 -9.09 -7.32
CA ALA A 441 -2.50 -8.00 -7.61
C ALA A 441 -1.83 -6.62 -7.57
N THR A 442 -2.57 -5.61 -8.03
CA THR A 442 -2.20 -4.19 -7.90
C THR A 442 -2.46 -3.63 -6.51
N LEU A 443 -1.97 -2.40 -6.24
CA LEU A 443 -2.29 -1.65 -5.02
C LEU A 443 -3.77 -1.28 -4.93
N PRO A 444 -4.37 -1.26 -3.74
CA PRO A 444 -5.75 -0.82 -3.53
C PRO A 444 -6.01 0.65 -3.83
N ARG A 445 -5.05 1.53 -3.61
CA ARG A 445 -5.19 2.98 -3.86
C ARG A 445 -6.45 3.59 -3.23
N GLY A 446 -6.72 3.22 -1.96
CA GLY A 446 -7.88 3.68 -1.20
C GLY A 446 -9.18 2.91 -1.47
N TRP A 447 -9.18 1.86 -2.29
CA TRP A 447 -10.39 1.06 -2.59
C TRP A 447 -11.02 0.44 -1.35
N GLN A 448 -10.24 0.14 -0.29
CA GLN A 448 -10.77 -0.36 0.99
C GLN A 448 -11.73 0.63 1.69
N ARG A 449 -11.71 1.92 1.33
CA ARG A 449 -12.72 2.89 1.73
C ARG A 449 -13.95 2.81 0.82
N THR A 450 -13.73 2.79 -0.50
CA THR A 450 -14.81 2.78 -1.52
C THR A 450 -15.58 1.47 -1.51
N TYR A 451 -14.88 0.35 -1.31
CA TYR A 451 -15.43 -1.01 -1.25
C TYR A 451 -15.08 -1.64 0.11
N PRO A 452 -15.92 -1.46 1.14
CA PRO A 452 -15.65 -1.98 2.48
C PRO A 452 -15.46 -3.51 2.55
N ASN A 453 -15.95 -4.25 1.55
CA ASN A 453 -15.74 -5.70 1.42
C ASN A 453 -14.36 -6.09 0.89
N LEU A 454 -13.51 -5.15 0.45
CA LEU A 454 -12.09 -5.39 0.20
C LEU A 454 -11.34 -5.37 1.53
N LEU A 455 -10.99 -6.54 2.06
CA LEU A 455 -10.35 -6.65 3.38
C LEU A 455 -8.85 -6.48 3.31
N THR A 456 -8.23 -6.96 2.24
CA THR A 456 -6.78 -6.89 2.08
C THR A 456 -6.35 -7.13 0.64
N THR A 457 -5.11 -6.78 0.35
CA THR A 457 -4.45 -7.04 -0.93
C THR A 457 -2.99 -7.39 -0.64
N GLU A 458 -2.46 -8.43 -1.26
CA GLU A 458 -1.05 -8.77 -1.15
C GLU A 458 -0.17 -7.64 -1.68
N ALA A 459 0.03 -7.53 -2.99
CA ALA A 459 0.85 -6.52 -3.66
C ALA A 459 2.17 -6.24 -2.92
N VAL A 460 2.87 -7.29 -2.51
CA VAL A 460 4.11 -7.28 -1.75
C VAL A 460 4.84 -8.60 -1.94
N LYS A 461 6.16 -8.60 -1.90
CA LYS A 461 6.93 -9.85 -1.76
C LYS A 461 6.78 -10.33 -0.32
N GLY A 462 5.70 -11.11 -0.08
CA GLY A 462 5.26 -11.56 1.23
C GLY A 462 5.97 -12.81 1.74
N TYR A 463 5.43 -13.37 2.83
CA TYR A 463 6.02 -14.53 3.50
C TYR A 463 6.06 -15.80 2.62
N GLU A 464 5.14 -15.93 1.69
CA GLU A 464 5.13 -17.03 0.72
C GLU A 464 6.48 -17.17 0.00
N TYR A 465 7.05 -16.03 -0.46
CA TYR A 465 8.32 -16.00 -1.16
C TYR A 465 9.51 -16.43 -0.30
N ILE A 466 9.46 -16.16 1.01
CA ILE A 466 10.48 -16.56 1.98
C ILE A 466 10.61 -18.09 1.99
N THR A 467 9.53 -18.81 1.77
CA THR A 467 9.51 -20.28 1.78
C THR A 467 10.09 -20.93 0.52
N PHE A 468 10.37 -20.15 -0.53
CA PHE A 468 10.87 -20.64 -1.81
C PHE A 468 12.38 -20.46 -2.00
N ASP A 469 12.96 -19.38 -1.43
CA ASP A 469 14.35 -19.02 -1.72
C ASP A 469 15.04 -18.43 -0.49
N GLN A 470 16.22 -19.01 -0.15
CA GLN A 470 17.04 -18.56 0.97
C GLN A 470 17.50 -17.10 0.83
N ASN A 471 17.74 -16.61 -0.40
CA ASN A 471 18.15 -15.22 -0.60
C ASN A 471 17.00 -14.25 -0.25
N ILE A 472 15.76 -14.64 -0.51
CA ILE A 472 14.58 -13.87 -0.12
C ILE A 472 14.46 -13.88 1.40
N ALA A 473 14.60 -15.02 2.06
CA ALA A 473 14.60 -15.13 3.52
C ALA A 473 15.72 -14.29 4.18
N ASN A 474 16.87 -14.17 3.53
CA ASN A 474 17.96 -13.32 4.03
C ASN A 474 17.64 -11.82 3.99
N LEU A 475 16.74 -11.37 3.12
CA LEU A 475 16.32 -9.98 2.97
C LEU A 475 15.08 -9.63 3.81
N GLU A 476 14.37 -10.62 4.32
CA GLU A 476 13.14 -10.44 5.10
C GLU A 476 13.25 -9.39 6.21
N PRO A 477 14.29 -9.40 7.09
CA PRO A 477 14.33 -8.46 8.21
C PRO A 477 14.28 -7.00 7.76
N SER A 478 15.11 -6.61 6.81
CA SER A 478 15.17 -5.25 6.29
C SER A 478 13.93 -4.90 5.43
N HIS A 479 13.39 -5.87 4.69
CA HIS A 479 12.17 -5.70 3.92
C HIS A 479 10.97 -5.41 4.83
N CYS A 480 10.76 -6.21 5.87
CA CYS A 480 9.70 -5.99 6.86
C CYS A 480 9.84 -4.62 7.55
N ALA A 481 11.07 -4.19 7.86
CA ALA A 481 11.32 -2.87 8.45
C ALA A 481 11.11 -1.70 7.46
N MET A 482 11.01 -1.96 6.16
CA MET A 482 10.71 -0.97 5.12
C MET A 482 9.21 -0.76 4.89
N LEU A 483 8.43 -1.84 4.90
CA LEU A 483 7.05 -1.86 4.42
C LEU A 483 6.10 -0.85 5.08
N PRO A 484 6.13 -0.59 6.41
CA PRO A 484 5.24 0.38 7.03
C PRO A 484 5.46 1.84 6.61
N PHE A 485 6.63 2.15 6.02
CA PHE A 485 6.95 3.49 5.53
C PHE A 485 6.53 3.72 4.07
N ALA A 486 6.17 2.66 3.35
CA ALA A 486 5.77 2.74 1.95
C ALA A 486 4.56 1.86 1.66
N ARG A 487 4.75 0.57 1.28
CA ARG A 487 3.66 -0.31 0.82
C ARG A 487 2.46 -0.35 1.79
N ASN A 488 2.72 -0.39 3.08
CA ASN A 488 1.68 -0.48 4.11
C ASN A 488 1.39 0.86 4.81
N ALA A 489 1.82 1.98 4.20
CA ALA A 489 1.57 3.31 4.77
C ALA A 489 0.09 3.71 4.69
N PHE A 490 -0.62 3.38 3.60
CA PHE A 490 -2.01 3.75 3.39
C PHE A 490 -2.94 2.55 3.28
N ASP A 491 -2.52 1.55 2.54
CA ASP A 491 -3.37 0.46 2.07
C ASP A 491 -3.13 -0.83 2.87
N PRO A 492 -4.15 -1.66 3.06
CA PRO A 492 -3.99 -2.96 3.72
C PRO A 492 -3.05 -3.85 2.90
N MET A 493 -2.33 -4.73 3.62
CA MET A 493 -1.32 -5.61 3.04
C MET A 493 -1.39 -7.00 3.66
N ASP A 494 -1.69 -7.99 2.86
CA ASP A 494 -1.61 -9.39 3.27
C ASP A 494 -0.19 -9.92 3.06
N PHE A 495 0.67 -9.67 4.04
CA PHE A 495 2.04 -10.17 4.04
C PHE A 495 2.10 -11.68 4.26
N THR A 496 0.98 -12.28 4.67
CA THR A 496 0.86 -13.69 5.09
C THR A 496 1.84 -14.07 6.22
N PRO A 497 1.91 -13.25 7.32
CA PRO A 497 2.92 -13.45 8.35
C PRO A 497 2.64 -14.75 9.08
N MET A 498 3.46 -15.23 9.65
CA MET A 498 4.62 -15.51 10.43
C MET A 498 4.80 -17.01 10.57
N ALA A 499 6.02 -17.50 10.68
CA ALA A 499 6.34 -18.83 11.22
C ALA A 499 7.20 -18.69 12.48
N LEU A 500 6.75 -19.25 13.60
CA LEU A 500 7.46 -19.20 14.88
C LEU A 500 8.44 -20.38 15.05
N ASP A 501 8.14 -21.51 14.42
CA ASP A 501 9.00 -22.69 14.41
C ASP A 501 9.87 -22.70 13.14
N LYS A 502 9.91 -23.76 12.41
CA LYS A 502 10.79 -23.96 11.24
C LYS A 502 10.05 -23.75 9.94
N ILE A 503 10.73 -23.16 8.98
CA ILE A 503 10.33 -23.14 7.58
C ILE A 503 11.04 -24.31 6.88
N PRO A 504 10.32 -25.20 6.18
CA PRO A 504 10.96 -26.30 5.45
C PRO A 504 12.05 -25.82 4.48
N ASN A 505 13.27 -26.38 4.57
CA ASN A 505 14.42 -26.09 3.72
C ASN A 505 14.94 -24.64 3.74
N ILE A 506 14.50 -23.80 4.66
CA ILE A 506 14.92 -22.41 4.80
C ILE A 506 15.52 -22.17 6.18
N ASP A 507 16.68 -21.52 6.21
CA ASP A 507 17.29 -20.99 7.44
C ASP A 507 16.75 -19.59 7.70
N ARG A 508 15.67 -19.50 8.49
CA ARG A 508 15.02 -18.23 8.85
C ARG A 508 16.01 -17.32 9.57
N LYS A 509 16.11 -16.05 9.15
CA LYS A 509 17.00 -15.05 9.72
C LYS A 509 16.37 -14.26 10.85
N THR A 510 15.08 -14.09 10.80
CA THR A 510 14.30 -13.43 11.86
C THR A 510 14.22 -14.28 13.11
N THR A 511 14.10 -13.64 14.25
CA THR A 511 13.83 -14.37 15.51
C THR A 511 12.33 -14.61 15.69
N PRO A 512 11.89 -15.58 16.52
CA PRO A 512 10.47 -15.79 16.81
C PRO A 512 9.75 -14.54 17.34
N ALA A 513 10.41 -13.66 18.12
CA ALA A 513 9.79 -12.42 18.59
C ALA A 513 9.68 -11.34 17.50
N PHE A 514 10.54 -11.37 16.49
CA PHE A 514 10.35 -10.59 15.26
C PHE A 514 9.06 -11.00 14.55
N GLU A 515 8.91 -12.31 14.32
CA GLU A 515 7.72 -12.89 13.67
C GLU A 515 6.43 -12.57 14.45
N LEU A 516 6.47 -12.70 15.78
CA LEU A 516 5.34 -12.42 16.67
C LEU A 516 4.87 -10.95 16.58
N ALA A 517 5.75 -10.02 16.19
CA ALA A 517 5.40 -8.62 16.03
C ALA A 517 4.65 -8.31 14.73
N LEU A 518 4.86 -9.10 13.66
CA LEU A 518 4.37 -8.81 12.33
C LEU A 518 2.84 -8.68 12.23
N PRO A 519 2.01 -9.54 12.86
CA PRO A 519 0.55 -9.42 12.77
C PRO A 519 -0.02 -8.11 13.33
N VAL A 520 0.70 -7.45 14.24
CA VAL A 520 0.32 -6.12 14.75
C VAL A 520 0.98 -5.00 13.94
N LEU A 521 2.20 -5.22 13.47
CA LEU A 521 2.93 -4.23 12.69
C LEU A 521 2.23 -3.93 11.37
N PHE A 522 1.81 -4.97 10.64
CA PHE A 522 1.20 -4.82 9.33
C PHE A 522 -0.32 -4.61 9.42
N LEU A 523 -0.80 -3.65 8.65
CA LEU A 523 -2.22 -3.36 8.52
C LEU A 523 -2.83 -4.28 7.47
N SER A 524 -3.78 -5.09 7.91
CA SER A 524 -4.57 -5.96 7.04
C SER A 524 -5.93 -6.25 7.68
N GLY A 525 -6.99 -6.23 6.92
CA GLY A 525 -8.32 -6.59 7.43
C GLY A 525 -8.47 -8.10 7.63
N ILE A 526 -7.83 -8.90 6.79
CA ILE A 526 -7.62 -10.33 7.00
C ILE A 526 -6.13 -10.59 6.88
N GLN A 527 -5.57 -11.36 7.82
CA GLN A 527 -4.19 -11.84 7.75
C GLN A 527 -4.20 -13.36 7.75
N HIS A 528 -3.62 -13.96 6.72
CA HIS A 528 -3.43 -15.40 6.64
C HIS A 528 -2.15 -15.78 7.36
N ILE A 529 -2.28 -16.54 8.45
CA ILE A 529 -1.16 -16.92 9.29
C ILE A 529 -0.47 -18.17 8.73
N ALA A 530 0.83 -18.06 8.49
CA ALA A 530 1.63 -19.13 7.91
C ALA A 530 1.93 -20.27 8.88
N GLU A 531 1.97 -20.01 10.21
CA GLU A 531 2.29 -21.05 11.21
C GLU A 531 1.27 -22.16 11.22
N ILE A 532 1.76 -23.40 11.26
CA ILE A 532 0.96 -24.63 11.30
C ILE A 532 0.68 -25.08 12.75
N PRO A 533 -0.33 -25.96 12.98
CA PRO A 533 -0.69 -26.45 14.32
C PRO A 533 0.49 -27.04 15.10
N GLU A 534 1.37 -27.77 14.44
CA GLU A 534 2.53 -28.44 15.04
C GLU A 534 3.59 -27.44 15.54
N GLY A 535 3.82 -26.36 14.81
CA GLY A 535 4.73 -25.30 15.22
C GLY A 535 4.12 -24.48 16.37
N MET A 536 2.84 -24.11 16.26
CA MET A 536 2.13 -23.39 17.31
C MET A 536 2.08 -24.17 18.64
N ALA A 537 1.95 -25.48 18.60
CA ALA A 537 1.93 -26.34 19.79
C ALA A 537 3.25 -26.35 20.60
N LYS A 538 4.35 -25.92 19.99
CA LYS A 538 5.65 -25.78 20.66
C LYS A 538 5.82 -24.44 21.39
N MET A 539 4.93 -23.48 21.13
CA MET A 539 5.05 -22.13 21.68
C MET A 539 4.62 -22.07 23.14
N PRO A 540 5.23 -21.20 23.96
CA PRO A 540 4.79 -20.97 25.33
C PRO A 540 3.33 -20.50 25.36
N ALA A 541 2.57 -20.91 26.38
CA ALA A 541 1.14 -20.60 26.51
C ALA A 541 0.86 -19.09 26.39
N TYR A 542 1.70 -18.22 26.99
CA TYR A 542 1.51 -16.77 26.91
C TYR A 542 1.71 -16.17 25.51
N VAL A 543 2.49 -16.82 24.64
CA VAL A 543 2.62 -16.45 23.22
C VAL A 543 1.36 -16.84 22.47
N VAL A 544 0.87 -18.06 22.68
CA VAL A 544 -0.39 -18.54 22.11
C VAL A 544 -1.57 -17.66 22.54
N ASP A 545 -1.65 -17.31 23.83
CA ASP A 545 -2.72 -16.47 24.37
C ASP A 545 -2.63 -15.04 23.84
N TYR A 546 -1.43 -14.50 23.61
CA TYR A 546 -1.26 -13.22 22.93
C TYR A 546 -1.83 -13.24 21.51
N LEU A 547 -1.53 -14.29 20.73
CA LEU A 547 -1.99 -14.44 19.34
C LEU A 547 -3.50 -14.65 19.20
N LYS A 548 -4.15 -15.24 20.20
CA LYS A 548 -5.62 -15.41 20.24
C LYS A 548 -6.36 -14.08 20.32
N ASP A 549 -5.71 -13.06 20.89
CA ASP A 549 -6.32 -11.78 21.25
C ASP A 549 -5.88 -10.62 20.33
N ILE A 550 -5.11 -10.87 19.27
CA ILE A 550 -4.65 -9.81 18.38
C ILE A 550 -5.81 -9.23 17.57
N PRO A 551 -6.09 -7.92 17.70
CA PRO A 551 -7.02 -7.25 16.80
C PRO A 551 -6.44 -7.07 15.40
N THR A 552 -7.31 -7.01 14.39
CA THR A 552 -6.95 -6.67 13.00
C THR A 552 -7.59 -5.35 12.55
N ASN A 553 -8.29 -4.68 13.46
CA ASN A 553 -8.84 -3.35 13.26
C ASN A 553 -8.44 -2.44 14.43
N TRP A 554 -8.03 -1.22 14.14
CA TRP A 554 -7.41 -0.33 15.10
C TRP A 554 -8.18 0.98 15.25
N ASP A 555 -8.40 1.38 16.51
CA ASP A 555 -9.01 2.68 16.83
C ASP A 555 -8.05 3.84 16.52
N ASP A 556 -6.74 3.62 16.74
CA ASP A 556 -5.67 4.58 16.47
C ASP A 556 -4.32 3.89 16.30
N SER A 557 -3.38 4.59 15.64
CA SER A 557 -1.99 4.13 15.45
C SER A 557 -1.02 5.29 15.65
N LYS A 558 0.13 4.97 16.24
CA LYS A 558 1.23 5.93 16.47
C LYS A 558 2.56 5.34 16.05
N PHE A 559 3.36 6.16 15.38
CA PHE A 559 4.77 5.89 15.18
C PHE A 559 5.54 6.26 16.46
N ILE A 560 6.41 5.37 16.90
CA ILE A 560 7.24 5.59 18.10
C ILE A 560 8.68 5.90 17.70
N ALA A 561 9.28 5.03 16.88
CA ALA A 561 10.64 5.16 16.41
C ALA A 561 10.86 4.32 15.15
N GLY A 562 11.85 4.67 14.34
CA GLY A 562 12.20 3.85 13.18
C GLY A 562 12.99 4.57 12.12
N PHE A 563 13.55 3.78 11.20
CA PHE A 563 14.18 4.24 9.97
C PHE A 563 13.93 3.18 8.88
N PRO A 564 13.51 3.57 7.67
CA PRO A 564 13.15 2.64 6.59
C PRO A 564 14.23 1.61 6.29
N GLY A 565 13.88 0.32 6.39
CA GLY A 565 14.77 -0.81 6.17
C GLY A 565 15.69 -1.16 7.33
N LYS A 566 15.71 -0.38 8.42
CA LYS A 566 16.60 -0.64 9.58
C LYS A 566 15.82 -1.16 10.77
N TYR A 567 14.87 -0.42 11.26
CA TYR A 567 14.00 -0.84 12.37
C TYR A 567 12.73 0.00 12.38
N ILE A 568 11.71 -0.49 13.07
CA ILE A 568 10.49 0.27 13.30
C ILE A 568 9.81 -0.16 14.60
N VAL A 569 9.21 0.81 15.29
CA VAL A 569 8.32 0.61 16.42
C VAL A 569 7.02 1.36 16.20
N MET A 570 5.92 0.62 16.24
CA MET A 570 4.56 1.14 16.09
C MET A 570 3.72 0.80 17.32
N ALA A 571 2.84 1.69 17.70
CA ALA A 571 1.78 1.44 18.69
C ALA A 571 0.42 1.48 17.99
N ARG A 572 -0.42 0.49 18.27
CA ARG A 572 -1.78 0.39 17.75
C ARG A 572 -2.76 0.19 18.88
N LYS A 573 -3.87 0.94 18.84
CA LYS A 573 -4.89 0.93 19.88
C LYS A 573 -6.14 0.18 19.43
N SER A 574 -6.64 -0.70 20.26
CA SER A 574 -7.96 -1.31 20.09
C SER A 574 -8.64 -1.44 21.46
N ASN A 575 -9.88 -0.99 21.59
CA ASN A 575 -10.66 -1.08 22.83
C ASN A 575 -9.92 -0.57 24.09
N ASN A 576 -9.22 0.55 23.98
CA ASN A 576 -8.38 1.16 25.03
C ASN A 576 -7.12 0.37 25.43
N ILE A 577 -6.80 -0.71 24.76
CA ILE A 577 -5.56 -1.46 24.92
C ILE A 577 -4.59 -1.03 23.82
N TRP A 578 -3.36 -0.74 24.19
CA TRP A 578 -2.27 -0.50 23.25
C TRP A 578 -1.44 -1.77 23.02
N HIS A 579 -1.24 -2.09 21.76
CA HIS A 579 -0.31 -3.09 21.30
C HIS A 579 0.88 -2.33 20.67
N ILE A 580 2.05 -2.42 21.32
CA ILE A 580 3.27 -1.76 20.84
C ILE A 580 4.20 -2.85 20.37
N VAL A 581 4.64 -2.75 19.12
CA VAL A 581 5.51 -3.75 18.53
C VAL A 581 6.72 -3.10 17.90
N GLY A 582 7.85 -3.79 17.97
CA GLY A 582 9.08 -3.35 17.32
C GLY A 582 9.80 -4.50 16.65
N ILE A 583 10.41 -4.20 15.50
CA ILE A 583 11.30 -5.11 14.79
C ILE A 583 12.61 -4.42 14.45
N ASN A 584 13.69 -5.19 14.48
CA ASN A 584 15.03 -4.80 14.09
C ASN A 584 15.40 -5.50 12.77
N GLY A 585 15.47 -4.75 11.68
CA GLY A 585 15.85 -5.24 10.36
C GLY A 585 17.36 -5.35 10.12
N GLU A 586 18.21 -5.04 11.12
CA GLU A 586 19.66 -5.06 11.01
C GLU A 586 20.24 -6.28 11.73
N ASN A 587 21.37 -6.78 11.21
CA ASN A 587 22.10 -7.91 11.81
C ASN A 587 23.01 -7.47 12.98
N THR A 588 22.61 -6.46 13.72
CA THR A 588 23.25 -5.95 14.94
C THR A 588 22.19 -5.67 16.00
N PRO A 589 22.51 -5.84 17.30
CA PRO A 589 21.56 -5.50 18.36
C PRO A 589 21.15 -4.03 18.28
N ASN A 590 19.91 -3.73 18.61
CA ASN A 590 19.39 -2.37 18.70
C ASN A 590 18.74 -2.14 20.07
N GLU A 591 19.10 -1.04 20.75
CA GLU A 591 18.54 -0.64 22.02
C GLU A 591 17.77 0.66 21.86
N ILE A 592 16.50 0.67 22.26
CA ILE A 592 15.61 1.81 22.14
C ILE A 592 14.92 2.14 23.45
N GLU A 593 14.73 3.43 23.71
CA GLU A 593 13.90 3.93 24.80
C GLU A 593 12.50 4.25 24.26
N LEU A 594 11.49 3.55 24.75
CA LEU A 594 10.07 3.77 24.42
C LEU A 594 9.49 4.80 25.38
N ASP A 595 8.97 5.91 24.85
CA ASP A 595 8.14 6.83 25.63
C ASP A 595 6.69 6.31 25.62
N LEU A 596 6.21 5.85 26.77
CA LEU A 596 4.87 5.36 26.99
C LEU A 596 3.93 6.40 27.65
N SER A 597 4.32 7.69 27.66
CA SER A 597 3.55 8.78 28.30
C SER A 597 2.13 8.93 27.76
N PHE A 598 1.88 8.50 26.52
CA PHE A 598 0.55 8.50 25.90
C PHE A 598 -0.38 7.39 26.41
N VAL A 599 0.15 6.40 27.15
CA VAL A 599 -0.63 5.28 27.68
C VAL A 599 -1.18 5.65 29.07
N LYS A 600 -2.49 5.65 29.23
CA LYS A 600 -3.15 6.02 30.50
C LYS A 600 -3.02 4.92 31.55
N ASN A 601 -3.18 3.65 31.15
CA ASN A 601 -3.03 2.49 32.03
C ASN A 601 -1.62 1.90 31.82
N GLN A 602 -0.81 1.89 32.87
CA GLN A 602 0.60 1.48 32.80
C GLN A 602 0.83 0.06 33.35
N LYS A 603 -0.17 -0.80 33.28
CA LYS A 603 -0.04 -2.21 33.63
C LYS A 603 -0.19 -3.06 32.38
N GLY A 604 0.78 -3.90 32.14
CA GLY A 604 0.79 -4.78 30.97
C GLY A 604 1.98 -5.73 31.01
N PHE A 605 2.34 -6.23 29.86
CA PHE A 605 3.50 -7.10 29.72
C PHE A 605 4.23 -6.81 28.39
N ILE A 606 5.50 -7.22 28.38
CA ILE A 606 6.32 -7.31 27.17
C ILE A 606 6.69 -8.77 26.92
N ILE A 607 6.64 -9.20 25.66
CA ILE A 607 7.23 -10.45 25.20
C ILE A 607 8.43 -10.08 24.31
N LEU A 608 9.58 -10.60 24.63
CA LEU A 608 10.86 -10.44 23.95
C LEU A 608 11.60 -11.77 23.95
N GLU A 609 12.84 -11.79 23.54
CA GLU A 609 13.68 -12.98 23.55
C GLU A 609 14.94 -12.79 24.39
N ASP A 610 15.27 -13.82 25.14
CA ASP A 610 16.58 -14.00 25.74
C ASP A 610 17.35 -15.19 25.09
N GLU A 611 18.38 -15.69 25.72
CA GLU A 611 19.19 -16.82 25.22
C GLU A 611 18.42 -18.14 25.20
N LYS A 612 17.33 -18.25 25.96
CA LYS A 612 16.51 -19.47 26.11
C LYS A 612 15.27 -19.47 25.23
N GLY A 613 15.03 -18.42 24.46
CA GLY A 613 13.84 -18.25 23.63
C GLY A 613 12.93 -17.13 24.13
N PHE A 614 11.61 -17.29 23.96
CA PHE A 614 10.64 -16.29 24.42
C PHE A 614 10.68 -16.05 25.92
N LYS A 615 10.58 -14.78 26.30
CA LYS A 615 10.49 -14.32 27.68
C LYS A 615 9.36 -13.30 27.83
N GLN A 616 8.53 -13.47 28.87
CA GLN A 616 7.50 -12.49 29.21
C GLN A 616 7.88 -11.78 30.51
N GLU A 617 7.78 -10.45 30.52
CA GLU A 617 7.99 -9.62 31.71
C GLU A 617 6.80 -8.69 31.94
N SER A 618 6.46 -8.43 33.20
CA SER A 618 5.41 -7.49 33.57
C SER A 618 5.90 -6.05 33.47
N ILE A 619 5.07 -5.17 32.93
CA ILE A 619 5.28 -3.73 32.92
C ILE A 619 4.41 -3.09 33.99
N SER A 620 5.01 -2.30 34.86
CA SER A 620 4.29 -1.52 35.88
C SER A 620 4.88 -0.12 36.03
N LYS A 621 4.02 0.90 35.93
CA LYS A 621 4.26 2.32 36.27
C LYS A 621 5.48 3.04 35.64
N SER A 622 6.04 2.59 34.54
CA SER A 622 7.11 3.32 33.86
C SER A 622 6.59 4.10 32.66
N GLN A 623 6.91 5.40 32.58
CA GLN A 623 6.67 6.21 31.37
C GLN A 623 7.71 5.93 30.28
N LYS A 624 8.83 5.33 30.64
CA LYS A 624 9.92 4.97 29.76
C LYS A 624 10.29 3.51 29.95
N LEU A 625 10.43 2.81 28.85
CA LEU A 625 10.82 1.40 28.80
C LEU A 625 12.00 1.24 27.86
N THR A 626 13.16 0.80 28.37
CA THR A 626 14.30 0.45 27.50
C THR A 626 14.13 -0.98 27.00
N VAL A 627 14.14 -1.16 25.69
CA VAL A 627 14.03 -2.47 25.04
C VAL A 627 15.28 -2.75 24.20
N LYS A 628 15.89 -3.92 24.43
CA LYS A 628 17.00 -4.43 23.62
C LYS A 628 16.49 -5.48 22.67
N MET A 629 16.54 -5.19 21.38
CA MET A 629 16.26 -6.17 20.33
C MET A 629 17.55 -6.88 19.91
N LYS A 630 17.47 -8.18 19.73
CA LYS A 630 18.55 -8.98 19.10
C LYS A 630 18.76 -8.56 17.64
N PRO A 631 19.88 -8.95 17.00
CA PRO A 631 19.98 -8.92 15.54
C PRO A 631 18.76 -9.60 14.91
N ASN A 632 18.10 -8.94 13.95
CA ASN A 632 16.87 -9.42 13.30
C ASN A 632 15.76 -9.84 14.31
N GLY A 633 15.75 -9.21 15.48
CA GLY A 633 14.85 -9.52 16.57
C GLY A 633 13.68 -8.55 16.68
N GLY A 634 12.76 -8.84 17.57
CA GLY A 634 11.59 -8.00 17.82
C GLY A 634 11.07 -8.10 19.25
N PHE A 635 9.96 -7.40 19.47
CA PHE A 635 9.20 -7.48 20.73
C PHE A 635 7.74 -7.11 20.53
N VAL A 636 6.91 -7.52 21.45
CA VAL A 636 5.51 -7.06 21.56
C VAL A 636 5.21 -6.62 22.99
N VAL A 637 4.46 -5.53 23.14
CA VAL A 637 3.94 -5.02 24.42
C VAL A 637 2.41 -4.97 24.31
N LYS A 638 1.72 -5.43 25.36
CA LYS A 638 0.28 -5.25 25.52
C LYS A 638 0.02 -4.51 26.84
N ILE A 639 -0.64 -3.35 26.79
CA ILE A 639 -0.79 -2.46 27.94
C ILE A 639 -2.09 -1.64 27.90
#